data_38881f8d96b75a35235c4241e2ff2da7
#
_entry.id   38881f8d96b75a35235c4241e2ff2da7
#
_cell.length_a   1.000
_cell.length_b   1.000
_cell.length_c   1.000
_cell.angle_alpha   90.00
_cell.angle_beta   90.00
_cell.angle_gamma   90.00
#
_symmetry.space_group_name_H-M   'P 1'
#
loop_
_entity.id
_entity.type
_entity.pdbx_description
1 polymer ?
#
loop_
_entity_poly.entity_id
_entity_poly.type
_entity_poly.pdbx_seq_one_letter_code
_entity_poly.pdbx_strand_id
1 'polypeptide(L)'
;MRVSIVGSGYVGTTVAACFADMGHEVVNVDIDEEIVAAINDGRAPIHEPGLDDLLAEHGGGTLTATTDYAAVRDTDLTFLALPTPANDDGSIDTSIIEAGAEALGDALRTKDGDHVVVTKSTVVPTTTGETLAPILVEASGKEFGDDLHVAMNPEFLREGTAVADFQSPDKVVFGTRPDDAVALDALRGVFEPLLDATDAAVVETGIAEAEMIKYANNAFLASKVSLINDIGNVCKQFGVDAYEVADAVGLDDRIGERFLRSGLGWGGSCLTGDQRVLAKDETGTRHLTLGEFFDEYVSDGTVDDVSVLSRSEQGEFAFKPVKVATRRRYDGPLHTIRTKMNKRVTVTHDHPMITLKGNDTAVKPAAELEAGDSVPVLADLPSDPVSEFDLIEIVAESPDFENDRVYLKPSTPLEANKDEVYEVLRAYNRQFDYHKLSDLVRDNYLPLDVFLTYEEELPVDREDLSLYTTRDGGQTYVPAILRADEQFWRFIGYHLSEGHINDDTSGHGSTTRRRIQLSFHPSDEPEYVSDVESYYEDLGIRYQTRQQETTTAISVSSRVFAAFLEWLGCGTGSYSAAIPDDAFQATADERVALLSGLFRGDGHIEYTNHSNAVVYDYGSVSEELIDGMTLLLHSLGIVPSYKTSQSAKSTRPAHFLRVSSKRQIAALKELFLPEEQDRIDDRLDAYDRDIAPTGHTADGGFTSVPVRDVTVEETTTDVYSLEVAEDHTFVTTDGLVVHNCFPKDTNAIIAAAKDTGYDPELLEAAVRVNDGQPDRLLALLDDHVDVRGERVAVLGLSFKSGTDDVRNSRAIPVIKGLQARGATVVAYDPVATENMRAHFPDVEYADSAAAALDGASACVVCTDWDEFAALDAEFDAMDAPIVVDGRRIIERRDGLTYEGLTW
;
A
#
# COMPACT_ATOMS: atom_id res chain seq x y z
N MET A 1 3.60 46.51 -9.72
CA MET A 1 3.66 45.64 -10.90
C MET A 1 2.33 44.91 -11.04
N ARG A 2 2.07 44.36 -12.23
CA ARG A 2 0.92 43.45 -12.46
C ARG A 2 1.44 41.99 -12.41
N VAL A 3 0.97 41.25 -11.44
CA VAL A 3 1.46 39.91 -11.16
C VAL A 3 0.34 38.88 -11.37
N SER A 4 0.61 37.75 -11.98
CA SER A 4 -0.32 36.59 -11.94
C SER A 4 0.24 35.46 -11.14
N ILE A 5 -0.67 34.67 -10.53
CA ILE A 5 -0.33 33.44 -9.80
C ILE A 5 -1.24 32.34 -10.32
N VAL A 6 -0.67 31.27 -10.77
CA VAL A 6 -1.39 30.08 -11.23
C VAL A 6 -1.38 29.04 -10.10
N GLY A 7 -2.57 28.69 -9.65
CA GLY A 7 -2.83 27.84 -8.48
C GLY A 7 -3.23 28.66 -7.24
N SER A 8 -4.34 28.26 -6.60
CA SER A 8 -4.91 28.91 -5.41
C SER A 8 -4.93 27.98 -4.19
N GLY A 9 -3.97 27.08 -4.12
CA GLY A 9 -3.72 26.29 -2.92
C GLY A 9 -3.14 27.15 -1.80
N TYR A 10 -2.66 26.50 -0.74
CA TYR A 10 -2.12 27.17 0.45
C TYR A 10 -1.06 28.24 0.12
N VAL A 11 -0.06 27.89 -0.68
CA VAL A 11 1.01 28.83 -1.08
C VAL A 11 0.49 29.91 -2.01
N GLY A 12 -0.27 29.53 -3.04
CA GLY A 12 -0.70 30.48 -4.08
C GLY A 12 -1.64 31.56 -3.55
N THR A 13 -2.62 31.22 -2.71
CA THR A 13 -3.56 32.19 -2.12
C THR A 13 -2.87 33.12 -1.15
N THR A 14 -2.01 32.59 -0.26
CA THR A 14 -1.24 33.43 0.70
C THR A 14 -0.33 34.40 -0.03
N VAL A 15 0.43 33.94 -1.02
CA VAL A 15 1.35 34.77 -1.80
C VAL A 15 0.58 35.82 -2.60
N ALA A 16 -0.58 35.49 -3.16
CA ALA A 16 -1.43 36.44 -3.90
C ALA A 16 -1.93 37.57 -3.01
N ALA A 17 -2.43 37.24 -1.82
CA ALA A 17 -2.91 38.19 -0.85
C ALA A 17 -1.78 39.14 -0.35
N CYS A 18 -0.62 38.56 -0.04
CA CYS A 18 0.54 39.34 0.41
C CYS A 18 1.09 40.28 -0.70
N PHE A 19 1.15 39.84 -1.96
CA PHE A 19 1.53 40.73 -3.08
C PHE A 19 0.53 41.87 -3.29
N ALA A 20 -0.76 41.60 -3.10
CA ALA A 20 -1.77 42.67 -3.18
C ALA A 20 -1.60 43.69 -2.04
N ASP A 21 -1.30 43.24 -0.82
CA ASP A 21 -0.98 44.09 0.35
C ASP A 21 0.29 44.95 0.12
N MET A 22 1.27 44.41 -0.60
CA MET A 22 2.47 45.11 -1.02
C MET A 22 2.20 46.19 -2.12
N GLY A 23 0.95 46.32 -2.61
CA GLY A 23 0.54 47.32 -3.57
C GLY A 23 0.67 46.86 -5.03
N HIS A 24 0.76 45.58 -5.31
CA HIS A 24 0.70 45.02 -6.67
C HIS A 24 -0.73 44.78 -7.13
N GLU A 25 -0.98 44.83 -8.44
CA GLU A 25 -2.22 44.35 -9.03
C GLU A 25 -2.04 42.86 -9.29
N VAL A 26 -2.85 42.02 -8.63
CA VAL A 26 -2.68 40.57 -8.65
C VAL A 26 -3.87 39.88 -9.32
N VAL A 27 -3.58 38.93 -10.22
CA VAL A 27 -4.56 38.06 -10.83
C VAL A 27 -4.23 36.63 -10.45
N ASN A 28 -5.09 35.98 -9.68
CA ASN A 28 -4.95 34.57 -9.32
C ASN A 28 -5.74 33.71 -10.32
N VAL A 29 -5.12 32.70 -10.88
CA VAL A 29 -5.73 31.78 -11.85
C VAL A 29 -5.85 30.41 -11.24
N ASP A 30 -7.07 29.88 -11.14
CA ASP A 30 -7.34 28.53 -10.64
C ASP A 30 -8.46 27.86 -11.42
N ILE A 31 -8.47 26.57 -11.50
CA ILE A 31 -9.51 25.79 -12.19
C ILE A 31 -10.79 25.65 -11.36
N ASP A 32 -10.73 25.87 -10.06
CA ASP A 32 -11.85 25.73 -9.11
C ASP A 32 -12.67 27.03 -9.05
N GLU A 33 -13.91 26.95 -9.53
CA GLU A 33 -14.85 28.08 -9.53
C GLU A 33 -15.25 28.53 -8.11
N GLU A 34 -15.26 27.64 -7.11
CA GLU A 34 -15.62 27.96 -5.73
C GLU A 34 -14.50 28.73 -5.04
N ILE A 35 -13.25 28.33 -5.24
CA ILE A 35 -12.07 29.06 -4.78
C ILE A 35 -12.02 30.45 -5.42
N VAL A 36 -12.18 30.52 -6.73
CA VAL A 36 -12.23 31.80 -7.49
C VAL A 36 -13.32 32.73 -6.95
N ALA A 37 -14.51 32.20 -6.69
CA ALA A 37 -15.61 32.96 -6.11
C ALA A 37 -15.29 33.44 -4.69
N ALA A 38 -14.71 32.59 -3.84
CA ALA A 38 -14.35 32.96 -2.47
C ALA A 38 -13.35 34.11 -2.43
N ILE A 39 -12.27 34.02 -3.21
CA ILE A 39 -11.26 35.12 -3.30
C ILE A 39 -11.88 36.42 -3.79
N ASN A 40 -12.71 36.38 -4.83
CA ASN A 40 -13.37 37.57 -5.36
C ASN A 40 -14.42 38.18 -4.38
N ASP A 41 -15.01 37.35 -3.52
CA ASP A 41 -15.93 37.81 -2.46
C ASP A 41 -15.17 38.28 -1.21
N GLY A 42 -13.86 38.28 -1.18
CA GLY A 42 -13.03 38.68 -0.05
C GLY A 42 -13.04 37.68 1.11
N ARG A 43 -13.19 36.38 0.83
CA ARG A 43 -13.21 35.29 1.82
C ARG A 43 -12.03 34.37 1.58
N ALA A 44 -11.38 33.95 2.66
CA ALA A 44 -10.31 32.95 2.57
C ALA A 44 -10.88 31.54 2.25
N PRO A 45 -10.36 30.87 1.20
CA PRO A 45 -10.74 29.50 0.90
C PRO A 45 -10.05 28.46 1.83
N ILE A 46 -9.08 28.90 2.62
CA ILE A 46 -8.27 28.09 3.55
C ILE A 46 -8.15 28.84 4.88
N HIS A 47 -7.95 28.09 5.98
CA HIS A 47 -7.70 28.71 7.28
C HIS A 47 -6.21 29.03 7.46
N GLU A 48 -5.88 30.31 7.52
CA GLU A 48 -4.52 30.80 7.79
C GLU A 48 -4.60 32.15 8.55
N PRO A 49 -3.97 32.27 9.72
CA PRO A 49 -4.01 33.54 10.49
C PRO A 49 -3.58 34.75 9.68
N GLY A 50 -4.42 35.77 9.65
CA GLY A 50 -4.20 37.01 8.91
C GLY A 50 -4.62 36.99 7.44
N LEU A 51 -4.92 35.84 6.86
CA LEU A 51 -5.31 35.74 5.45
C LEU A 51 -6.74 36.28 5.21
N ASP A 52 -7.67 36.02 6.13
CA ASP A 52 -9.04 36.57 6.03
C ASP A 52 -9.05 38.08 5.99
N ASP A 53 -8.22 38.73 6.79
CA ASP A 53 -8.13 40.21 6.84
C ASP A 53 -7.58 40.75 5.49
N LEU A 54 -6.54 40.13 4.93
CA LEU A 54 -5.95 40.54 3.66
C LEU A 54 -6.94 40.35 2.50
N LEU A 55 -7.65 39.21 2.48
CA LEU A 55 -8.64 38.96 1.42
C LEU A 55 -9.86 39.89 1.56
N ALA A 56 -10.30 40.18 2.78
CA ALA A 56 -11.38 41.15 2.99
C ALA A 56 -11.00 42.58 2.51
N GLU A 57 -9.70 42.95 2.55
CA GLU A 57 -9.21 44.23 2.08
C GLU A 57 -8.97 44.27 0.58
N HIS A 58 -8.42 43.19 0.00
CA HIS A 58 -7.91 43.20 -1.39
C HIS A 58 -8.77 42.36 -2.36
N GLY A 59 -9.53 41.35 -1.90
CA GLY A 59 -10.31 40.45 -2.72
C GLY A 59 -11.39 41.13 -3.54
N GLY A 60 -11.47 40.81 -4.83
CA GLY A 60 -12.34 41.49 -5.80
C GLY A 60 -11.91 42.93 -6.14
N GLY A 61 -10.79 43.40 -5.59
CA GLY A 61 -10.19 44.71 -5.78
C GLY A 61 -8.82 44.65 -6.46
N THR A 62 -7.77 44.87 -5.68
CA THR A 62 -6.36 44.73 -6.12
C THR A 62 -5.93 43.28 -6.35
N LEU A 63 -6.61 42.34 -5.72
CA LEU A 63 -6.53 40.89 -5.98
C LEU A 63 -7.83 40.43 -6.63
N THR A 64 -7.73 39.85 -7.82
CA THR A 64 -8.86 39.25 -8.55
C THR A 64 -8.52 37.79 -8.87
N ALA A 65 -9.53 36.91 -8.92
CA ALA A 65 -9.35 35.53 -9.29
C ALA A 65 -10.19 35.18 -10.54
N THR A 66 -9.71 34.24 -11.36
CA THR A 66 -10.38 33.79 -12.59
C THR A 66 -10.00 32.36 -12.95
N THR A 67 -10.88 31.68 -13.69
CA THR A 67 -10.54 30.36 -14.30
C THR A 67 -9.92 30.52 -15.70
N ASP A 68 -9.82 31.74 -16.25
CA ASP A 68 -9.34 32.00 -17.60
C ASP A 68 -7.84 32.36 -17.60
N TYR A 69 -7.00 31.46 -18.11
CA TYR A 69 -5.57 31.71 -18.32
C TYR A 69 -5.27 32.93 -19.21
N ALA A 70 -6.22 33.38 -20.04
CA ALA A 70 -6.01 34.56 -20.87
C ALA A 70 -5.67 35.81 -20.05
N ALA A 71 -6.04 35.86 -18.77
CA ALA A 71 -5.76 36.98 -17.86
C ALA A 71 -4.26 37.22 -17.62
N VAL A 72 -3.41 36.20 -17.77
CA VAL A 72 -1.96 36.35 -17.60
C VAL A 72 -1.29 37.22 -18.67
N ARG A 73 -1.95 37.46 -19.79
CA ARG A 73 -1.40 38.28 -20.88
C ARG A 73 -1.19 39.74 -20.47
N ASP A 74 -1.99 40.20 -19.52
CA ASP A 74 -1.97 41.58 -19.02
C ASP A 74 -1.04 41.78 -17.84
N THR A 75 -0.30 40.73 -17.40
CA THR A 75 0.62 40.76 -16.23
C THR A 75 2.08 40.82 -16.68
N ASP A 76 2.97 41.29 -15.82
CA ASP A 76 4.41 41.43 -16.11
C ASP A 76 5.14 40.12 -15.90
N LEU A 77 4.72 39.35 -14.86
CA LEU A 77 5.26 38.03 -14.52
C LEU A 77 4.18 37.14 -13.95
N THR A 78 4.43 35.81 -14.01
CA THR A 78 3.53 34.76 -13.48
C THR A 78 4.28 33.82 -12.53
N PHE A 79 3.74 33.61 -11.32
CA PHE A 79 4.19 32.57 -10.43
C PHE A 79 3.38 31.30 -10.67
N LEU A 80 4.08 30.15 -10.81
CA LEU A 80 3.48 28.83 -10.81
C LEU A 80 3.51 28.28 -9.38
N ALA A 81 2.34 28.25 -8.73
CA ALA A 81 2.13 27.76 -7.36
C ALA A 81 1.18 26.55 -7.36
N LEU A 82 1.41 25.63 -8.28
CA LEU A 82 0.60 24.42 -8.50
C LEU A 82 1.05 23.28 -7.60
N PRO A 83 0.15 22.34 -7.26
CA PRO A 83 0.52 21.15 -6.52
C PRO A 83 1.61 20.35 -7.22
N THR A 84 2.57 19.88 -6.45
CA THR A 84 3.60 18.92 -6.85
C THR A 84 3.54 17.76 -5.88
N PRO A 85 2.54 16.84 -5.99
CA PRO A 85 2.42 15.72 -5.09
C PRO A 85 3.66 14.83 -5.17
N ALA A 86 3.86 13.99 -4.17
CA ALA A 86 4.89 12.98 -4.27
C ALA A 86 4.38 11.85 -5.18
N ASN A 87 5.22 11.38 -6.08
CA ASN A 87 5.09 10.08 -6.70
C ASN A 87 5.34 8.99 -5.66
N ASP A 88 5.05 7.78 -6.03
CA ASP A 88 5.16 6.58 -5.22
C ASP A 88 6.59 6.27 -4.79
N ASP A 89 7.62 6.73 -5.58
CA ASP A 89 9.04 6.64 -5.25
C ASP A 89 9.52 7.71 -4.27
N GLY A 90 8.59 8.51 -3.77
CA GLY A 90 8.93 9.72 -3.05
C GLY A 90 9.49 10.80 -3.99
N SER A 91 9.64 10.55 -5.30
CA SER A 91 9.92 11.58 -6.29
C SER A 91 8.74 12.55 -6.38
N ILE A 92 8.91 13.66 -7.05
CA ILE A 92 7.86 14.66 -7.22
C ILE A 92 7.14 14.42 -8.56
N ASP A 93 5.80 14.32 -8.52
CA ASP A 93 4.97 14.37 -9.71
C ASP A 93 4.91 15.82 -10.23
N THR A 94 5.47 16.02 -11.41
CA THR A 94 5.51 17.30 -12.10
C THR A 94 4.37 17.48 -13.11
N SER A 95 3.52 16.47 -13.33
CA SER A 95 2.50 16.46 -14.36
C SER A 95 1.52 17.65 -14.26
N ILE A 96 1.11 18.00 -13.04
CA ILE A 96 0.19 19.14 -12.81
C ILE A 96 0.87 20.47 -13.16
N ILE A 97 2.10 20.66 -12.71
CA ILE A 97 2.83 21.90 -13.00
C ILE A 97 3.26 21.98 -14.47
N GLU A 98 3.54 20.85 -15.11
CA GLU A 98 3.80 20.77 -16.56
C GLU A 98 2.55 21.16 -17.37
N ALA A 99 1.39 20.59 -17.04
CA ALA A 99 0.12 20.97 -17.68
C ALA A 99 -0.21 22.47 -17.46
N GLY A 100 0.06 22.99 -16.26
CA GLY A 100 -0.07 24.41 -15.95
C GLY A 100 0.89 25.28 -16.76
N ALA A 101 2.13 24.82 -16.95
CA ALA A 101 3.12 25.48 -17.79
C ALA A 101 2.72 25.47 -19.27
N GLU A 102 2.15 24.37 -19.78
CA GLU A 102 1.62 24.30 -21.16
C GLU A 102 0.46 25.26 -21.35
N ALA A 103 -0.53 25.24 -20.45
CA ALA A 103 -1.68 26.18 -20.53
C ALA A 103 -1.26 27.65 -20.43
N LEU A 104 -0.30 27.97 -19.56
CA LEU A 104 0.32 29.27 -19.44
C LEU A 104 1.04 29.67 -20.75
N GLY A 105 1.85 28.76 -21.32
CA GLY A 105 2.53 28.97 -22.60
C GLY A 105 1.55 29.28 -23.73
N ASP A 106 0.48 28.50 -23.86
CA ASP A 106 -0.59 28.76 -24.85
C ASP A 106 -1.24 30.14 -24.67
N ALA A 107 -1.49 30.55 -23.44
CA ALA A 107 -2.01 31.87 -23.14
C ALA A 107 -1.02 32.98 -23.55
N LEU A 108 0.27 32.79 -23.33
CA LEU A 108 1.34 33.73 -23.66
C LEU A 108 1.64 33.83 -25.16
N ARG A 109 1.20 32.90 -25.98
CA ARG A 109 1.43 32.86 -27.44
C ARG A 109 1.02 34.13 -28.13
N THR A 110 0.01 34.82 -27.65
CA THR A 110 -0.52 36.06 -28.23
C THR A 110 -0.16 37.32 -27.45
N LYS A 111 0.68 37.21 -26.44
CA LYS A 111 1.20 38.35 -25.68
C LYS A 111 2.36 38.97 -26.42
N ASP A 112 2.31 40.30 -26.63
CA ASP A 112 3.44 41.06 -27.13
C ASP A 112 4.42 41.41 -26.00
N GLY A 113 5.73 41.27 -26.27
CA GLY A 113 6.80 41.62 -25.34
C GLY A 113 7.20 40.49 -24.39
N ASP A 114 8.07 40.85 -23.45
CA ASP A 114 8.69 39.91 -22.53
C ASP A 114 7.70 39.40 -21.46
N HIS A 115 7.93 38.19 -20.99
CA HIS A 115 7.21 37.64 -19.84
C HIS A 115 8.14 36.77 -18.98
N VAL A 116 8.06 36.91 -17.67
CA VAL A 116 8.83 36.12 -16.73
C VAL A 116 7.90 35.09 -16.09
N VAL A 117 8.27 33.82 -16.14
CA VAL A 117 7.59 32.71 -15.43
C VAL A 117 8.46 32.26 -14.26
N VAL A 118 7.90 32.28 -13.08
CA VAL A 118 8.60 31.97 -11.84
C VAL A 118 8.02 30.68 -11.22
N THR A 119 8.79 29.65 -11.12
CA THR A 119 8.40 28.45 -10.37
C THR A 119 8.42 28.78 -8.87
N LYS A 120 7.29 28.61 -8.20
CA LYS A 120 7.12 28.79 -6.75
C LYS A 120 6.98 27.43 -6.04
N SER A 121 6.37 26.46 -6.72
CA SER A 121 6.20 25.08 -6.24
C SER A 121 7.52 24.41 -5.92
N THR A 122 7.51 23.49 -4.96
CA THR A 122 8.68 22.67 -4.64
C THR A 122 8.89 21.63 -5.72
N VAL A 123 9.98 21.72 -6.45
CA VAL A 123 10.37 20.80 -7.55
C VAL A 123 11.81 20.35 -7.39
N VAL A 124 12.13 19.17 -7.90
CA VAL A 124 13.50 18.60 -7.85
C VAL A 124 14.48 19.48 -8.67
N PRO A 125 15.73 19.61 -8.26
CA PRO A 125 16.72 20.39 -9.01
C PRO A 125 16.77 20.03 -10.49
N THR A 126 16.82 21.09 -11.32
CA THR A 126 16.78 21.14 -12.80
C THR A 126 15.40 21.17 -13.43
N THR A 127 14.32 20.87 -12.70
CA THR A 127 12.96 20.80 -13.25
C THR A 127 12.54 22.11 -13.96
N THR A 128 12.74 23.27 -13.34
CA THR A 128 12.35 24.56 -13.94
C THR A 128 13.10 24.81 -15.25
N GLY A 129 14.40 24.51 -15.29
CA GLY A 129 15.24 24.79 -16.45
C GLY A 129 15.16 23.76 -17.56
N GLU A 130 15.05 22.49 -17.23
CA GLU A 130 15.16 21.38 -18.18
C GLU A 130 13.81 20.78 -18.58
N THR A 131 12.78 20.93 -17.72
CA THR A 131 11.43 20.42 -17.99
C THR A 131 10.46 21.54 -18.32
N LEU A 132 10.23 22.50 -17.40
CA LEU A 132 9.20 23.54 -17.58
C LEU A 132 9.53 24.56 -18.65
N ALA A 133 10.79 25.01 -18.75
CA ALA A 133 11.20 25.99 -19.75
C ALA A 133 11.01 25.49 -21.20
N PRO A 134 11.37 24.25 -21.58
CA PRO A 134 11.04 23.71 -22.90
C PRO A 134 9.53 23.65 -23.19
N ILE A 135 8.70 23.25 -22.23
CA ILE A 135 7.23 23.22 -22.37
C ILE A 135 6.69 24.61 -22.65
N LEU A 136 7.09 25.59 -21.85
CA LEU A 136 6.70 27.00 -22.03
C LEU A 136 7.09 27.57 -23.41
N VAL A 137 8.30 27.23 -23.87
CA VAL A 137 8.82 27.62 -25.20
C VAL A 137 7.97 27.01 -26.32
N GLU A 138 7.72 25.70 -26.25
CA GLU A 138 6.93 24.99 -27.26
C GLU A 138 5.49 25.49 -27.31
N ALA A 139 4.85 25.63 -26.15
CA ALA A 139 3.46 26.09 -26.06
C ALA A 139 3.30 27.58 -26.48
N SER A 140 4.20 28.44 -26.04
CA SER A 140 4.09 29.89 -26.35
C SER A 140 4.59 30.25 -27.74
N GLY A 141 5.54 29.50 -28.29
CA GLY A 141 6.26 29.86 -29.51
C GLY A 141 7.20 31.05 -29.35
N LYS A 142 7.51 31.46 -28.12
CA LYS A 142 8.43 32.51 -27.73
C LYS A 142 9.88 32.03 -27.69
N GLU A 143 10.83 32.97 -27.80
CA GLU A 143 12.26 32.64 -27.74
C GLU A 143 12.80 32.73 -26.30
N PHE A 144 13.36 31.65 -25.80
CA PHE A 144 13.88 31.56 -24.43
C PHE A 144 15.10 32.48 -24.22
N GLY A 145 14.99 33.39 -23.26
CA GLY A 145 16.01 34.38 -22.93
C GLY A 145 15.95 35.64 -23.78
N ASP A 146 14.96 35.79 -24.66
CA ASP A 146 14.69 37.01 -25.44
C ASP A 146 13.32 37.61 -25.08
N ASP A 147 12.22 36.88 -25.28
CA ASP A 147 10.85 37.34 -24.93
C ASP A 147 10.12 36.41 -23.96
N LEU A 148 10.79 35.31 -23.51
CA LEU A 148 10.34 34.42 -22.44
C LEU A 148 11.51 34.14 -21.47
N HIS A 149 11.30 34.40 -20.20
CA HIS A 149 12.29 34.21 -19.15
C HIS A 149 11.73 33.27 -18.10
N VAL A 150 12.58 32.44 -17.47
CA VAL A 150 12.16 31.58 -16.35
C VAL A 150 13.06 31.81 -15.14
N ALA A 151 12.46 31.68 -13.96
CA ALA A 151 13.12 31.83 -12.68
C ALA A 151 12.57 30.82 -11.66
N MET A 152 13.28 30.63 -10.56
CA MET A 152 12.85 29.89 -9.39
C MET A 152 12.85 30.78 -8.16
N ASN A 153 11.73 30.80 -7.43
CA ASN A 153 11.62 31.47 -6.15
C ASN A 153 10.98 30.52 -5.12
N PRO A 154 11.77 29.65 -4.47
CA PRO A 154 11.24 28.71 -3.51
C PRO A 154 10.56 29.43 -2.34
N GLU A 155 9.53 28.79 -1.76
CA GLU A 155 8.87 29.27 -0.57
C GLU A 155 9.46 28.62 0.70
N PHE A 156 9.37 29.32 1.84
CA PHE A 156 9.76 28.83 3.17
C PHE A 156 8.64 29.10 4.18
N LEU A 157 7.41 29.12 3.69
CA LEU A 157 6.20 29.39 4.47
C LEU A 157 5.84 28.19 5.33
N ARG A 158 5.40 28.47 6.56
CA ARG A 158 4.89 27.43 7.48
C ARG A 158 3.39 27.62 7.61
N GLU A 159 2.62 26.56 7.36
CA GLU A 159 1.18 26.58 7.63
C GLU A 159 0.91 27.03 9.07
N GLY A 160 -0.10 27.90 9.27
CA GLY A 160 -0.41 28.55 10.54
C GLY A 160 0.41 29.80 10.85
N THR A 161 1.44 30.13 10.07
CA THR A 161 2.20 31.38 10.17
C THR A 161 2.63 31.92 8.79
N ALA A 162 2.03 31.43 7.69
CA ALA A 162 2.51 31.72 6.35
C ALA A 162 2.42 33.18 5.97
N VAL A 163 1.37 33.90 6.37
CA VAL A 163 1.26 35.35 6.18
C VAL A 163 2.40 36.09 6.90
N ALA A 164 2.64 35.76 8.16
CA ALA A 164 3.71 36.38 8.96
C ALA A 164 5.10 36.00 8.40
N ASP A 165 5.31 34.74 7.99
CA ASP A 165 6.56 34.28 7.40
C ASP A 165 6.83 34.97 6.06
N PHE A 166 5.79 35.23 5.25
CA PHE A 166 5.93 36.00 4.02
C PHE A 166 6.26 37.44 4.28
N GLN A 167 5.58 38.11 5.25
CA GLN A 167 5.77 39.52 5.56
C GLN A 167 7.09 39.81 6.29
N SER A 168 7.70 38.81 6.93
CA SER A 168 8.97 38.96 7.65
C SER A 168 9.87 37.72 7.45
N PRO A 169 10.34 37.43 6.21
CA PRO A 169 11.14 36.24 5.93
C PRO A 169 12.58 36.38 6.41
N ASP A 170 13.18 35.28 6.84
CA ASP A 170 14.61 35.20 7.14
C ASP A 170 15.47 35.40 5.88
N LYS A 171 14.96 34.94 4.72
CA LYS A 171 15.63 35.06 3.42
C LYS A 171 14.63 35.03 2.26
N VAL A 172 15.02 35.62 1.15
CA VAL A 172 14.34 35.50 -0.15
C VAL A 172 15.37 34.97 -1.16
N VAL A 173 15.01 33.89 -1.90
CA VAL A 173 15.92 33.26 -2.85
C VAL A 173 15.44 33.54 -4.29
N PHE A 174 16.33 34.09 -5.10
CA PHE A 174 16.10 34.32 -6.54
C PHE A 174 17.03 33.40 -7.35
N GLY A 175 16.45 32.37 -7.96
CA GLY A 175 17.12 31.48 -8.88
C GLY A 175 16.90 31.92 -10.31
N THR A 176 17.95 32.38 -10.99
CA THR A 176 17.89 32.83 -12.39
C THR A 176 19.06 32.29 -13.19
N ARG A 177 18.98 32.36 -14.49
CA ARG A 177 20.18 32.10 -15.33
C ARG A 177 21.19 33.23 -15.13
N PRO A 178 22.50 32.91 -15.20
CA PRO A 178 23.55 33.92 -14.95
C PRO A 178 23.48 35.16 -15.84
N ASP A 179 22.94 35.04 -17.06
CA ASP A 179 22.88 36.12 -18.04
C ASP A 179 21.45 36.72 -18.19
N ASP A 180 20.49 36.31 -17.34
CA ASP A 180 19.10 36.75 -17.43
C ASP A 180 18.80 37.89 -16.45
N ALA A 181 19.21 39.10 -16.83
CA ALA A 181 18.94 40.28 -16.04
C ALA A 181 17.44 40.62 -15.98
N VAL A 182 16.66 40.23 -16.99
CA VAL A 182 15.22 40.55 -17.05
C VAL A 182 14.49 39.76 -15.94
N ALA A 183 14.75 38.47 -15.81
CA ALA A 183 14.15 37.65 -14.76
C ALA A 183 14.56 38.13 -13.35
N LEU A 184 15.83 38.45 -13.18
CA LEU A 184 16.34 38.94 -11.88
C LEU A 184 15.74 40.30 -11.49
N ASP A 185 15.69 41.25 -12.44
CA ASP A 185 15.10 42.58 -12.19
C ASP A 185 13.58 42.52 -11.92
N ALA A 186 12.86 41.57 -12.59
CA ALA A 186 11.45 41.35 -12.33
C ALA A 186 11.22 40.81 -10.91
N LEU A 187 12.03 39.79 -10.47
CA LEU A 187 11.97 39.30 -9.09
C LEU A 187 12.31 40.37 -8.07
N ARG A 188 13.36 41.12 -8.28
CA ARG A 188 13.72 42.26 -7.39
C ARG A 188 12.57 43.27 -7.32
N GLY A 189 11.97 43.62 -8.47
CA GLY A 189 10.89 44.62 -8.52
C GLY A 189 9.60 44.15 -7.82
N VAL A 190 9.25 42.88 -7.86
CA VAL A 190 8.07 42.38 -7.14
C VAL A 190 8.31 42.25 -5.62
N PHE A 191 9.53 41.96 -5.21
CA PHE A 191 9.88 41.85 -3.78
C PHE A 191 10.43 43.16 -3.18
N GLU A 192 10.66 44.26 -4.00
CA GLU A 192 11.20 45.53 -3.52
C GLU A 192 10.47 46.08 -2.30
N PRO A 193 9.11 46.14 -2.24
CA PRO A 193 8.42 46.67 -1.07
C PRO A 193 8.68 45.84 0.21
N LEU A 194 8.81 44.53 0.10
CA LEU A 194 9.15 43.63 1.22
C LEU A 194 10.60 43.83 1.68
N LEU A 195 11.53 43.91 0.74
CA LEU A 195 12.95 44.05 1.04
C LEU A 195 13.28 45.42 1.63
N ASP A 196 12.54 46.48 1.23
CA ASP A 196 12.67 47.81 1.83
C ASP A 196 12.09 47.85 3.27
N ALA A 197 11.11 47.03 3.57
CA ALA A 197 10.45 46.96 4.88
C ALA A 197 11.11 45.99 5.87
N THR A 198 11.99 45.10 5.43
CA THR A 198 12.58 44.02 6.25
C THR A 198 14.10 43.95 6.09
N ASP A 199 14.78 43.31 7.04
CA ASP A 199 16.21 42.96 6.95
C ASP A 199 16.44 41.58 6.27
N ALA A 200 15.51 41.08 5.44
CA ALA A 200 15.60 39.77 4.81
C ALA A 200 16.85 39.61 3.94
N ALA A 201 17.57 38.53 4.15
CA ALA A 201 18.73 38.23 3.32
C ALA A 201 18.30 37.83 1.90
N VAL A 202 18.86 38.51 0.88
CA VAL A 202 18.62 38.15 -0.53
C VAL A 202 19.70 37.19 -0.99
N VAL A 203 19.30 36.03 -1.49
CA VAL A 203 20.18 35.01 -2.06
C VAL A 203 19.92 34.93 -3.58
N GLU A 204 20.86 35.45 -4.38
CA GLU A 204 20.84 35.35 -5.84
C GLU A 204 21.73 34.21 -6.29
N THR A 205 21.15 33.24 -7.02
CA THR A 205 21.82 32.00 -7.39
C THR A 205 21.28 31.45 -8.72
N GLY A 206 21.78 30.30 -9.15
CA GLY A 206 21.22 29.57 -10.29
C GLY A 206 19.86 28.93 -9.98
N ILE A 207 19.14 28.56 -11.02
CA ILE A 207 17.80 27.96 -10.90
C ILE A 207 17.88 26.66 -10.11
N ALA A 208 18.76 25.73 -10.52
CA ALA A 208 18.88 24.42 -9.88
C ALA A 208 19.38 24.52 -8.42
N GLU A 209 20.25 25.50 -8.12
CA GLU A 209 20.68 25.76 -6.76
C GLU A 209 19.52 26.30 -5.88
N ALA A 210 18.65 27.12 -6.45
CA ALA A 210 17.46 27.64 -5.73
C ALA A 210 16.47 26.51 -5.41
N GLU A 211 16.26 25.57 -6.36
CA GLU A 211 15.47 24.36 -6.15
C GLU A 211 16.08 23.49 -5.04
N MET A 212 17.39 23.19 -5.10
CA MET A 212 18.08 22.40 -4.08
C MET A 212 18.04 23.05 -2.69
N ILE A 213 18.13 24.37 -2.58
CA ILE A 213 18.09 25.08 -1.30
C ILE A 213 16.79 24.76 -0.53
N LYS A 214 15.64 24.64 -1.22
CA LYS A 214 14.37 24.25 -0.58
C LYS A 214 14.46 22.86 0.06
N TYR A 215 14.89 21.86 -0.71
CA TYR A 215 15.03 20.50 -0.21
C TYR A 215 16.06 20.35 0.91
N ALA A 216 17.23 20.92 0.72
CA ALA A 216 18.30 20.89 1.73
C ALA A 216 17.84 21.53 3.05
N ASN A 217 17.09 22.66 2.97
CA ASN A 217 16.53 23.29 4.14
C ASN A 217 15.57 22.36 4.90
N ASN A 218 14.62 21.75 4.20
CA ASN A 218 13.61 20.89 4.82
C ASN A 218 14.21 19.58 5.35
N ALA A 219 15.08 18.92 4.58
CA ALA A 219 15.79 17.72 5.00
C ALA A 219 16.68 17.95 6.23
N PHE A 220 17.35 19.12 6.31
CA PHE A 220 18.16 19.49 7.46
C PHE A 220 17.30 19.69 8.72
N LEU A 221 16.15 20.35 8.58
CA LEU A 221 15.23 20.57 9.70
C LEU A 221 14.63 19.26 10.20
N ALA A 222 14.19 18.38 9.32
CA ALA A 222 13.69 17.05 9.65
C ALA A 222 14.75 16.21 10.39
N SER A 223 15.98 16.20 9.89
CA SER A 223 17.11 15.51 10.54
C SER A 223 17.45 16.10 11.90
N LYS A 224 17.39 17.44 12.05
CA LYS A 224 17.68 18.12 13.31
C LYS A 224 16.65 17.77 14.40
N VAL A 225 15.35 17.71 14.06
CA VAL A 225 14.29 17.27 14.98
C VAL A 225 14.47 15.80 15.37
N SER A 226 14.76 14.92 14.41
CA SER A 226 14.98 13.50 14.70
C SER A 226 16.23 13.27 15.54
N LEU A 227 17.33 13.99 15.27
CA LEU A 227 18.55 13.90 16.06
C LEU A 227 18.33 14.35 17.51
N ILE A 228 17.61 15.47 17.72
CA ILE A 228 17.36 15.93 19.09
C ILE A 228 16.35 15.03 19.83
N ASN A 229 15.43 14.38 19.11
CA ASN A 229 14.58 13.33 19.66
C ASN A 229 15.39 12.12 20.14
N ASP A 230 16.35 11.67 19.35
CA ASP A 230 17.23 10.55 19.72
C ASP A 230 18.13 10.91 20.92
N ILE A 231 18.75 12.09 20.91
CA ILE A 231 19.50 12.62 22.06
C ILE A 231 18.59 12.73 23.30
N GLY A 232 17.37 13.21 23.13
CA GLY A 232 16.37 13.30 24.20
C GLY A 232 15.99 11.94 24.78
N ASN A 233 15.84 10.94 23.94
CA ASN A 233 15.62 9.57 24.36
C ASN A 233 16.78 9.01 25.20
N VAL A 234 18.04 9.33 24.83
CA VAL A 234 19.23 8.99 25.61
C VAL A 234 19.25 9.75 26.92
N CYS A 235 19.00 11.06 26.92
CA CYS A 235 18.94 11.90 28.14
C CYS A 235 17.95 11.29 29.16
N LYS A 236 16.77 10.88 28.71
CA LYS A 236 15.74 10.23 29.53
C LYS A 236 16.25 8.98 30.26
N GLN A 237 17.04 8.12 29.59
CA GLN A 237 17.61 6.92 30.19
C GLN A 237 18.60 7.24 31.31
N PHE A 238 19.24 8.41 31.26
CA PHE A 238 20.17 8.86 32.29
C PHE A 238 19.53 9.79 33.36
N GLY A 239 18.22 10.06 33.24
CA GLY A 239 17.50 10.98 34.12
C GLY A 239 17.95 12.44 33.96
N VAL A 240 18.38 12.80 32.73
CA VAL A 240 18.87 14.15 32.38
C VAL A 240 17.77 14.83 31.56
N ASP A 241 17.53 16.13 31.86
CA ASP A 241 16.61 16.95 31.10
C ASP A 241 17.20 17.30 29.71
N ALA A 242 16.57 16.78 28.67
CA ALA A 242 17.02 16.96 27.27
C ALA A 242 16.94 18.43 26.83
N TYR A 243 16.01 19.21 27.37
CA TYR A 243 15.89 20.64 27.03
C TYR A 243 17.00 21.47 27.63
N GLU A 244 17.44 21.19 28.87
CA GLU A 244 18.64 21.84 29.43
C GLU A 244 19.88 21.53 28.58
N VAL A 245 20.00 20.30 28.10
CA VAL A 245 21.06 19.88 27.17
C VAL A 245 20.93 20.63 25.84
N ALA A 246 19.72 20.66 25.26
CA ALA A 246 19.44 21.32 24.00
C ALA A 246 19.67 22.84 24.05
N ASP A 247 19.25 23.51 25.14
CA ASP A 247 19.48 24.95 25.35
C ASP A 247 20.98 25.25 25.43
N ALA A 248 21.74 24.43 26.15
CA ALA A 248 23.20 24.61 26.26
C ALA A 248 23.91 24.33 24.92
N VAL A 249 23.49 23.31 24.19
CA VAL A 249 24.02 22.98 22.84
C VAL A 249 23.64 24.05 21.82
N GLY A 250 22.43 24.62 21.93
CA GLY A 250 21.93 25.67 21.06
C GLY A 250 22.66 27.02 21.16
N LEU A 251 23.36 27.27 22.29
CA LEU A 251 24.23 28.46 22.48
C LEU A 251 25.45 28.47 21.56
N ASP A 252 25.82 27.35 20.99
CA ASP A 252 26.86 27.28 19.96
C ASP A 252 26.27 27.79 18.64
N ASP A 253 26.77 28.95 18.14
CA ASP A 253 26.30 29.60 16.91
C ASP A 253 26.35 28.63 15.66
N ARG A 254 27.19 27.59 15.68
CA ARG A 254 27.29 26.60 14.63
C ARG A 254 26.08 25.64 14.62
N ILE A 255 25.40 25.51 15.73
CA ILE A 255 24.23 24.63 15.92
C ILE A 255 22.94 25.47 15.89
N GLY A 256 22.91 26.57 16.67
CA GLY A 256 21.75 27.47 16.79
C GLY A 256 20.59 26.86 17.60
N GLU A 257 19.78 27.70 18.20
CA GLU A 257 18.73 27.33 19.17
C GLU A 257 17.47 26.70 18.50
N ARG A 258 17.20 26.99 17.25
CA ARG A 258 15.96 26.57 16.55
C ARG A 258 15.98 25.09 16.20
N PHE A 259 14.82 24.41 16.29
CA PHE A 259 14.62 22.99 16.00
C PHE A 259 15.42 22.01 16.88
N LEU A 260 15.71 22.41 18.12
CA LEU A 260 16.34 21.58 19.15
C LEU A 260 15.31 21.15 20.23
N ARG A 261 14.03 21.25 19.98
CA ARG A 261 12.98 20.77 20.89
C ARG A 261 12.59 19.35 20.54
N SER A 262 12.95 18.43 21.42
CA SER A 262 12.54 17.03 21.33
C SER A 262 11.05 16.88 21.67
N GLY A 263 10.35 15.94 21.00
CA GLY A 263 8.91 15.76 21.18
C GLY A 263 8.36 14.62 20.31
N LEU A 264 7.06 14.67 20.01
CA LEU A 264 6.28 13.60 19.38
C LEU A 264 6.58 13.31 17.90
N GLY A 265 7.38 14.12 17.21
CA GLY A 265 7.69 13.89 15.79
C GLY A 265 6.62 14.35 14.75
N TRP A 266 6.67 13.82 13.53
CA TRP A 266 5.87 14.21 12.34
C TRP A 266 5.38 12.96 11.55
N GLY A 267 4.28 12.90 10.71
CA GLY A 267 3.44 11.73 10.35
C GLY A 267 3.07 11.28 8.88
N GLY A 268 2.28 10.18 8.64
CA GLY A 268 1.85 9.57 7.34
C GLY A 268 0.74 8.48 7.34
N SER A 269 0.16 7.98 6.20
CA SER A 269 -1.08 7.15 5.98
C SER A 269 -0.93 5.63 5.63
N CYS A 270 -1.99 4.70 5.76
CA CYS A 270 -1.85 3.22 5.75
C CYS A 270 -3.10 2.38 5.33
N LEU A 271 -2.94 1.02 5.15
CA LEU A 271 -3.99 0.02 4.87
C LEU A 271 -4.25 -0.91 6.06
N THR A 272 -5.40 -1.63 6.06
CA THR A 272 -5.70 -2.64 7.09
C THR A 272 -4.92 -3.94 6.87
N GLY A 273 -4.60 -4.64 7.96
CA GLY A 273 -3.74 -5.84 7.94
C GLY A 273 -4.37 -7.09 7.30
N ASP A 274 -5.67 -7.09 7.05
CA ASP A 274 -6.41 -8.14 6.35
C ASP A 274 -6.33 -8.03 4.81
N GLN A 275 -5.80 -6.90 4.28
CA GLN A 275 -5.53 -6.77 2.86
C GLN A 275 -4.39 -7.71 2.47
N ARG A 276 -4.53 -8.39 1.32
CA ARG A 276 -3.53 -9.34 0.83
C ARG A 276 -2.67 -8.71 -0.26
N VAL A 277 -1.44 -9.17 -0.34
CA VAL A 277 -0.46 -8.81 -1.37
C VAL A 277 0.18 -10.06 -1.95
N LEU A 278 0.64 -9.99 -3.19
CA LEU A 278 1.53 -10.99 -3.76
C LEU A 278 2.96 -10.58 -3.46
N ALA A 279 3.63 -11.33 -2.59
CA ALA A 279 5.03 -11.16 -2.24
C ALA A 279 5.89 -12.22 -2.96
N LYS A 280 7.10 -11.86 -3.36
CA LYS A 280 8.06 -12.76 -4.01
C LYS A 280 9.44 -12.61 -3.39
N ASP A 281 10.02 -13.72 -2.93
CA ASP A 281 11.40 -13.84 -2.45
C ASP A 281 12.18 -14.89 -3.25
N GLU A 282 13.32 -15.34 -2.74
CA GLU A 282 14.14 -16.39 -3.35
C GLU A 282 13.48 -17.79 -3.35
N THR A 283 12.47 -18.01 -2.50
CA THR A 283 11.74 -19.28 -2.37
C THR A 283 10.52 -19.36 -3.29
N GLY A 284 10.01 -18.22 -3.78
CA GLY A 284 8.87 -18.16 -4.69
C GLY A 284 7.94 -16.98 -4.45
N THR A 285 6.74 -17.02 -5.05
CA THR A 285 5.68 -16.04 -4.83
C THR A 285 4.70 -16.55 -3.77
N ARG A 286 4.18 -15.67 -2.93
CA ARG A 286 3.24 -15.98 -1.86
C ARG A 286 2.11 -14.97 -1.79
N HIS A 287 0.88 -15.43 -1.53
CA HIS A 287 -0.30 -14.60 -1.38
C HIS A 287 -0.62 -14.39 0.10
N LEU A 288 -0.09 -13.34 0.70
CA LEU A 288 -0.10 -13.07 2.14
C LEU A 288 -0.99 -11.88 2.48
N THR A 289 -1.58 -11.89 3.68
CA THR A 289 -2.12 -10.66 4.27
C THR A 289 -0.97 -9.73 4.64
N LEU A 290 -1.22 -8.41 4.70
CA LEU A 290 -0.20 -7.44 5.15
C LEU A 290 0.29 -7.72 6.57
N GLY A 291 -0.58 -8.31 7.43
CA GLY A 291 -0.18 -8.78 8.76
C GLY A 291 0.83 -9.91 8.70
N GLU A 292 0.54 -10.96 7.90
CA GLU A 292 1.46 -12.10 7.68
C GLU A 292 2.76 -11.65 7.00
N PHE A 293 2.67 -10.80 5.98
CA PHE A 293 3.84 -10.20 5.33
C PHE A 293 4.77 -9.50 6.33
N PHE A 294 4.19 -8.67 7.21
CA PHE A 294 4.97 -7.94 8.21
C PHE A 294 5.63 -8.86 9.22
N ASP A 295 4.88 -9.86 9.73
CA ASP A 295 5.39 -10.79 10.74
C ASP A 295 6.48 -11.71 10.17
N GLU A 296 6.50 -11.96 8.86
CA GLU A 296 7.45 -12.84 8.19
C GLU A 296 8.69 -12.10 7.68
N TYR A 297 8.52 -10.94 7.03
CA TYR A 297 9.60 -10.24 6.32
C TYR A 297 10.14 -9.01 7.04
N VAL A 298 9.62 -8.64 8.22
CA VAL A 298 10.11 -7.46 8.94
C VAL A 298 10.71 -7.87 10.28
N SER A 299 12.02 -7.77 10.39
CA SER A 299 12.77 -8.01 11.63
C SER A 299 13.56 -6.78 12.03
N ASP A 300 13.46 -6.38 13.34
CA ASP A 300 14.18 -5.23 13.91
C ASP A 300 14.02 -3.91 13.12
N GLY A 301 12.87 -3.74 12.43
CA GLY A 301 12.55 -2.54 11.64
C GLY A 301 13.22 -2.49 10.26
N THR A 302 13.80 -3.60 9.80
CA THR A 302 14.31 -3.80 8.45
C THR A 302 13.46 -4.80 7.71
N VAL A 303 13.28 -4.60 6.40
CA VAL A 303 12.58 -5.53 5.52
C VAL A 303 13.63 -6.46 4.91
N ASP A 304 13.35 -7.77 4.96
CA ASP A 304 14.19 -8.78 4.30
C ASP A 304 14.07 -8.63 2.76
N ASP A 305 14.90 -9.34 1.99
CA ASP A 305 14.93 -9.23 0.51
C ASP A 305 13.65 -9.85 -0.10
N VAL A 306 12.60 -9.04 -0.18
CA VAL A 306 11.28 -9.41 -0.71
C VAL A 306 10.75 -8.34 -1.65
N SER A 307 10.05 -8.77 -2.69
CA SER A 307 9.38 -7.91 -3.68
C SER A 307 7.87 -8.12 -3.61
N VAL A 308 7.07 -7.11 -3.94
CA VAL A 308 5.61 -7.25 -4.10
C VAL A 308 5.19 -6.91 -5.53
N LEU A 309 4.03 -7.44 -5.94
CA LEU A 309 3.49 -7.14 -7.26
C LEU A 309 3.04 -5.68 -7.34
N SER A 310 3.65 -4.95 -8.23
CA SER A 310 3.47 -3.52 -8.47
C SER A 310 3.01 -3.24 -9.90
N ARG A 311 2.48 -2.06 -10.15
CA ARG A 311 2.04 -1.57 -11.45
C ARG A 311 2.76 -0.28 -11.80
N SER A 312 3.45 -0.24 -12.95
CA SER A 312 4.09 0.96 -13.47
C SER A 312 3.07 1.99 -13.98
N GLU A 313 3.49 3.24 -14.15
CA GLU A 313 2.68 4.28 -14.79
C GLU A 313 2.24 3.91 -16.22
N GLN A 314 3.06 3.15 -16.93
CA GLN A 314 2.75 2.65 -18.27
C GLN A 314 1.72 1.50 -18.25
N GLY A 315 1.33 1.02 -17.07
CA GLY A 315 0.36 -0.05 -16.87
C GLY A 315 0.94 -1.45 -16.91
N GLU A 316 2.26 -1.60 -16.84
CA GLU A 316 2.95 -2.88 -16.78
C GLU A 316 3.00 -3.39 -15.33
N PHE A 317 2.87 -4.71 -15.13
CA PHE A 317 2.94 -5.34 -13.80
C PHE A 317 4.25 -6.10 -13.65
N ALA A 318 4.94 -5.85 -12.52
CA ALA A 318 6.19 -6.54 -12.17
C ALA A 318 6.34 -6.65 -10.66
N PHE A 319 7.13 -7.62 -10.20
CA PHE A 319 7.54 -7.67 -8.79
C PHE A 319 8.64 -6.64 -8.53
N LYS A 320 8.42 -5.77 -7.55
CA LYS A 320 9.33 -4.70 -7.16
C LYS A 320 9.73 -4.82 -5.69
N PRO A 321 11.02 -4.58 -5.36
CA PRO A 321 11.50 -4.70 -3.99
C PRO A 321 10.74 -3.81 -3.00
N VAL A 322 10.43 -4.33 -1.83
CA VAL A 322 9.91 -3.54 -0.70
C VAL A 322 11.10 -2.96 0.07
N LYS A 323 11.16 -1.63 0.15
CA LYS A 323 12.25 -0.91 0.84
C LYS A 323 11.94 -0.71 2.32
N VAL A 324 10.69 -0.41 2.63
CA VAL A 324 10.22 -0.16 3.99
C VAL A 324 8.84 -0.78 4.16
N ALA A 325 8.62 -1.41 5.30
CA ALA A 325 7.29 -1.83 5.72
C ALA A 325 7.04 -1.30 7.14
N THR A 326 5.87 -0.72 7.37
CA THR A 326 5.50 -0.17 8.66
C THR A 326 4.19 -0.76 9.16
N ARG A 327 4.12 -1.02 10.45
CA ARG A 327 2.89 -1.39 11.16
C ARG A 327 2.64 -0.40 12.27
N ARG A 328 1.43 0.13 12.35
CA ARG A 328 1.03 0.98 13.47
C ARG A 328 -0.39 0.67 13.91
N ARG A 329 -0.66 0.87 15.19
CA ARG A 329 -2.03 0.83 15.68
C ARG A 329 -2.80 2.02 15.12
N TYR A 330 -3.90 1.77 14.43
CA TYR A 330 -4.79 2.78 13.87
C TYR A 330 -6.15 2.71 14.55
N ASP A 331 -6.64 3.88 14.96
CA ASP A 331 -7.99 4.07 15.47
C ASP A 331 -8.57 5.29 14.79
N GLY A 332 -9.58 5.12 13.99
CA GLY A 332 -10.17 6.20 13.20
C GLY A 332 -10.95 5.70 11.99
N PRO A 333 -11.42 6.64 11.15
CA PRO A 333 -12.25 6.32 10.01
C PRO A 333 -11.46 5.53 8.96
N LEU A 334 -11.84 4.28 8.75
CA LEU A 334 -11.42 3.50 7.60
C LEU A 334 -12.41 3.67 6.47
N HIS A 335 -11.89 4.01 5.30
CA HIS A 335 -12.65 4.16 4.07
C HIS A 335 -12.62 2.84 3.31
N THR A 336 -13.77 2.18 3.24
CA THR A 336 -13.93 1.01 2.37
C THR A 336 -14.47 1.46 1.03
N ILE A 337 -13.58 1.50 0.04
CA ILE A 337 -13.91 1.80 -1.35
C ILE A 337 -14.53 0.56 -1.97
N ARG A 338 -15.76 0.68 -2.50
CA ARG A 338 -16.45 -0.39 -3.21
C ARG A 338 -16.71 0.00 -4.64
N THR A 339 -16.31 -0.86 -5.56
CA THR A 339 -16.46 -0.64 -7.00
C THR A 339 -17.79 -1.20 -7.53
N LYS A 340 -18.14 -0.87 -8.77
CA LYS A 340 -19.32 -1.44 -9.47
C LYS A 340 -19.22 -2.96 -9.67
N MET A 341 -18.00 -3.51 -9.71
CA MET A 341 -17.78 -4.96 -9.72
C MET A 341 -17.73 -5.56 -8.30
N ASN A 342 -18.05 -4.75 -7.29
CA ASN A 342 -18.05 -5.08 -5.88
C ASN A 342 -16.68 -5.51 -5.33
N LYS A 343 -15.60 -5.08 -6.00
CA LYS A 343 -14.23 -5.13 -5.48
C LYS A 343 -14.12 -4.14 -4.34
N ARG A 344 -13.30 -4.44 -3.35
CA ARG A 344 -13.16 -3.60 -2.15
C ARG A 344 -11.71 -3.47 -1.71
N VAL A 345 -11.37 -2.32 -1.20
CA VAL A 345 -10.14 -2.06 -0.43
C VAL A 345 -10.49 -1.17 0.75
N THR A 346 -9.87 -1.44 1.90
CA THR A 346 -10.09 -0.66 3.11
C THR A 346 -8.79 0.02 3.51
N VAL A 347 -8.83 1.34 3.57
CA VAL A 347 -7.67 2.21 3.75
C VAL A 347 -7.97 3.31 4.77
N THR A 348 -6.94 3.99 5.25
CA THR A 348 -7.12 5.23 6.02
C THR A 348 -7.66 6.34 5.12
N HIS A 349 -8.31 7.34 5.70
CA HIS A 349 -9.02 8.40 4.96
C HIS A 349 -8.14 9.20 4.02
N ASP A 350 -6.88 9.38 4.39
CA ASP A 350 -5.84 10.12 3.69
C ASP A 350 -5.03 9.26 2.70
N HIS A 351 -5.35 7.95 2.60
CA HIS A 351 -4.61 7.03 1.74
C HIS A 351 -4.73 7.44 0.27
N PRO A 352 -3.60 7.65 -0.42
CA PRO A 352 -3.62 8.04 -1.83
C PRO A 352 -4.12 6.87 -2.69
N MET A 353 -5.21 7.10 -3.38
CA MET A 353 -5.84 6.16 -4.29
C MET A 353 -5.60 6.58 -5.74
N ILE A 354 -5.15 5.65 -6.55
CA ILE A 354 -4.96 5.89 -7.98
C ILE A 354 -6.32 5.92 -8.66
N THR A 355 -6.55 6.93 -9.49
CA THR A 355 -7.73 7.04 -10.34
C THR A 355 -7.33 7.16 -11.81
N LEU A 356 -8.15 6.62 -12.71
CA LEU A 356 -7.92 6.66 -14.15
C LEU A 356 -9.00 7.47 -14.85
N LYS A 357 -8.60 8.39 -15.72
CA LYS A 357 -9.48 9.12 -16.64
C LYS A 357 -9.03 8.88 -18.07
N GLY A 358 -9.56 7.83 -18.68
CA GLY A 358 -8.99 7.28 -19.92
C GLY A 358 -7.67 6.57 -19.60
N ASN A 359 -6.57 6.98 -20.20
CA ASN A 359 -5.24 6.47 -19.91
C ASN A 359 -4.44 7.36 -18.94
N ASP A 360 -5.01 8.49 -18.54
CA ASP A 360 -4.36 9.42 -17.62
C ASP A 360 -4.57 8.94 -16.18
N THR A 361 -3.48 8.89 -15.41
CA THR A 361 -3.44 8.51 -14.01
C THR A 361 -3.49 9.76 -13.13
N ALA A 362 -4.28 9.75 -12.07
CA ALA A 362 -4.30 10.78 -11.05
C ALA A 362 -4.41 10.15 -9.67
N VAL A 363 -3.87 10.80 -8.65
CA VAL A 363 -3.93 10.34 -7.27
C VAL A 363 -4.89 11.23 -6.49
N LYS A 364 -5.80 10.59 -5.73
CA LYS A 364 -6.76 11.27 -4.84
C LYS A 364 -6.74 10.64 -3.46
N PRO A 365 -6.86 11.40 -2.36
CA PRO A 365 -7.13 10.82 -1.04
C PRO A 365 -8.37 9.94 -1.05
N ALA A 366 -8.36 8.85 -0.27
CA ALA A 366 -9.51 7.94 -0.20
C ALA A 366 -10.81 8.63 0.25
N ALA A 367 -10.69 9.68 1.07
CA ALA A 367 -11.81 10.50 1.52
C ALA A 367 -12.45 11.32 0.38
N GLU A 368 -11.72 11.63 -0.68
CA GLU A 368 -12.18 12.44 -1.81
C GLU A 368 -12.69 11.61 -2.99
N LEU A 369 -12.65 10.28 -2.86
CA LEU A 369 -13.18 9.41 -3.91
C LEU A 369 -14.70 9.48 -3.98
N GLU A 370 -15.20 9.69 -5.18
CA GLU A 370 -16.62 9.77 -5.46
C GLU A 370 -17.14 8.62 -6.32
N ALA A 371 -18.46 8.39 -6.27
CA ALA A 371 -19.10 7.41 -7.13
C ALA A 371 -18.93 7.80 -8.61
N GLY A 372 -18.21 6.99 -9.36
CA GLY A 372 -17.90 7.22 -10.79
C GLY A 372 -16.41 7.39 -11.07
N ASP A 373 -15.59 7.72 -10.08
CA ASP A 373 -14.12 7.63 -10.21
C ASP A 373 -13.73 6.21 -10.60
N SER A 374 -12.73 6.05 -11.44
CA SER A 374 -12.26 4.74 -11.90
C SER A 374 -10.93 4.40 -11.27
N VAL A 375 -10.84 3.27 -10.59
CA VAL A 375 -9.61 2.78 -9.94
C VAL A 375 -9.01 1.63 -10.75
N PRO A 376 -7.67 1.58 -10.91
CA PRO A 376 -7.00 0.52 -11.66
C PRO A 376 -7.11 -0.82 -10.94
N VAL A 377 -7.14 -1.89 -11.74
CA VAL A 377 -7.06 -3.26 -11.26
C VAL A 377 -5.99 -4.02 -12.01
N LEU A 378 -5.50 -5.08 -11.39
CA LEU A 378 -4.57 -6.04 -12.00
C LEU A 378 -5.07 -6.44 -13.39
N ALA A 379 -4.15 -6.46 -14.35
CA ALA A 379 -4.44 -6.83 -15.73
C ALA A 379 -3.49 -7.90 -16.29
N ASP A 380 -2.38 -8.16 -15.61
CA ASP A 380 -1.39 -9.16 -15.99
C ASP A 380 -0.63 -9.67 -14.75
N LEU A 381 -0.08 -10.87 -14.82
CA LEU A 381 0.81 -11.45 -13.82
C LEU A 381 2.09 -11.94 -14.52
N PRO A 382 3.26 -11.50 -14.06
CA PRO A 382 4.53 -12.03 -14.55
C PRO A 382 4.60 -13.56 -14.41
N SER A 383 5.10 -14.25 -15.42
CA SER A 383 5.25 -15.70 -15.40
C SER A 383 6.70 -16.11 -15.14
N ASP A 384 6.88 -16.98 -14.15
CA ASP A 384 8.16 -17.62 -13.79
C ASP A 384 7.83 -19.05 -13.29
N PRO A 385 7.33 -19.91 -14.18
CA PRO A 385 6.65 -21.15 -13.79
C PRO A 385 7.60 -22.16 -13.17
N VAL A 386 7.16 -22.80 -12.09
CA VAL A 386 7.78 -24.00 -11.56
C VAL A 386 7.53 -25.13 -12.57
N SER A 387 8.58 -25.79 -13.02
CA SER A 387 8.45 -26.88 -14.00
C SER A 387 8.10 -28.23 -13.37
N GLU A 388 8.53 -28.46 -12.13
CA GLU A 388 8.36 -29.72 -11.41
C GLU A 388 8.50 -29.54 -9.89
N PHE A 389 7.90 -30.46 -9.15
CA PHE A 389 7.99 -30.55 -7.68
C PHE A 389 8.75 -31.81 -7.27
N ASP A 390 9.77 -31.65 -6.43
CA ASP A 390 10.53 -32.75 -5.84
C ASP A 390 9.93 -33.19 -4.51
N LEU A 391 9.20 -34.30 -4.53
CA LEU A 391 8.55 -34.84 -3.34
C LEU A 391 9.53 -35.47 -2.33
N ILE A 392 10.75 -35.77 -2.73
CA ILE A 392 11.79 -36.28 -1.83
C ILE A 392 12.17 -35.15 -0.84
N GLU A 393 12.43 -33.96 -1.32
CA GLU A 393 12.76 -32.79 -0.47
C GLU A 393 11.57 -32.38 0.39
N ILE A 394 10.38 -32.25 -0.20
CA ILE A 394 9.14 -31.88 0.50
C ILE A 394 8.85 -32.85 1.66
N VAL A 395 8.96 -34.14 1.41
CA VAL A 395 8.70 -35.16 2.44
C VAL A 395 9.83 -35.23 3.49
N ALA A 396 11.09 -34.98 3.08
CA ALA A 396 12.23 -34.99 4.01
C ALA A 396 12.14 -33.85 5.03
N GLU A 397 11.59 -32.70 4.65
CA GLU A 397 11.42 -31.53 5.51
C GLU A 397 10.09 -31.52 6.29
N SER A 398 9.13 -32.33 5.88
CA SER A 398 7.79 -32.34 6.47
C SER A 398 7.76 -32.98 7.87
N PRO A 399 7.25 -32.28 8.89
CA PRO A 399 7.08 -32.81 10.25
C PRO A 399 6.11 -34.00 10.31
N ASP A 400 5.23 -34.18 9.33
CA ASP A 400 4.29 -35.29 9.23
C ASP A 400 5.00 -36.65 9.12
N PHE A 401 6.24 -36.66 8.67
CA PHE A 401 7.06 -37.89 8.48
C PHE A 401 8.22 -38.05 9.46
N GLU A 402 8.39 -37.13 10.43
CA GLU A 402 9.50 -37.16 11.41
C GLU A 402 9.65 -38.51 12.12
N ASN A 403 8.53 -39.21 12.39
CA ASN A 403 8.49 -40.51 13.03
C ASN A 403 7.99 -41.63 12.10
N ASP A 404 7.84 -41.36 10.82
CA ASP A 404 7.31 -42.30 9.85
C ASP A 404 8.41 -42.80 8.90
N ARG A 405 8.29 -44.07 8.50
CA ARG A 405 9.19 -44.65 7.51
C ARG A 405 8.64 -44.43 6.11
N VAL A 406 9.27 -43.51 5.39
CA VAL A 406 9.04 -43.31 3.96
C VAL A 406 10.06 -44.15 3.17
N TYR A 407 9.60 -44.76 2.13
CA TYR A 407 10.40 -45.62 1.26
C TYR A 407 10.33 -45.13 -0.18
N LEU A 408 11.44 -45.31 -0.88
CA LEU A 408 11.59 -45.04 -2.30
C LEU A 408 11.57 -46.37 -3.08
N LYS A 409 10.87 -46.39 -4.18
CA LYS A 409 10.80 -47.54 -5.08
C LYS A 409 11.39 -47.14 -6.44
N PRO A 410 12.57 -47.68 -6.79
CA PRO A 410 13.14 -47.46 -8.11
C PRO A 410 12.29 -48.16 -9.21
N SER A 411 12.11 -47.49 -10.35
CA SER A 411 11.50 -48.06 -11.54
C SER A 411 12.34 -49.18 -12.14
N THR A 412 13.66 -49.00 -12.18
CA THR A 412 14.65 -50.02 -12.51
C THR A 412 14.99 -50.85 -11.26
N PRO A 413 14.80 -52.18 -11.26
CA PRO A 413 15.11 -53.01 -10.09
C PRO A 413 16.57 -52.89 -9.62
N LEU A 414 16.79 -52.65 -8.32
CA LEU A 414 18.12 -52.54 -7.70
C LEU A 414 18.97 -53.77 -7.97
N GLU A 415 18.36 -54.94 -8.22
CA GLU A 415 19.04 -56.20 -8.60
C GLU A 415 19.82 -56.07 -9.93
N ALA A 416 19.40 -55.15 -10.83
CA ALA A 416 20.10 -54.89 -12.10
C ALA A 416 21.50 -54.26 -11.91
N ASN A 417 21.66 -53.45 -10.85
CA ASN A 417 22.90 -52.73 -10.49
C ASN A 417 23.43 -53.24 -9.14
N LYS A 418 23.18 -54.50 -8.82
CA LYS A 418 23.38 -55.11 -7.51
C LYS A 418 24.77 -54.93 -6.92
N ASP A 419 25.83 -55.12 -7.71
CA ASP A 419 27.19 -55.04 -7.23
C ASP A 419 27.54 -53.60 -6.76
N GLU A 420 27.08 -52.58 -7.51
CA GLU A 420 27.28 -51.16 -7.21
C GLU A 420 26.46 -50.75 -6.00
N VAL A 421 25.17 -51.10 -5.96
CA VAL A 421 24.29 -50.86 -4.80
C VAL A 421 24.85 -51.56 -3.53
N TYR A 422 25.40 -52.75 -3.65
CA TYR A 422 26.02 -53.45 -2.50
C TYR A 422 27.31 -52.79 -2.06
N GLU A 423 28.08 -52.17 -2.97
CA GLU A 423 29.30 -51.48 -2.64
C GLU A 423 28.99 -50.22 -1.79
N VAL A 424 28.06 -49.42 -2.23
CA VAL A 424 27.59 -48.19 -1.56
C VAL A 424 26.94 -48.54 -0.21
N LEU A 425 25.98 -49.45 -0.19
CA LEU A 425 25.19 -49.72 0.99
C LEU A 425 25.88 -50.71 2.01
N ARG A 426 27.08 -51.20 1.74
CA ARG A 426 27.87 -51.95 2.75
C ARG A 426 28.22 -51.10 3.97
N ALA A 427 28.42 -49.81 3.79
CA ALA A 427 28.66 -48.87 4.89
C ALA A 427 27.41 -48.69 5.78
N TYR A 428 26.23 -48.69 5.18
CA TYR A 428 24.92 -48.59 5.84
C TYR A 428 24.63 -49.77 6.77
N ASN A 429 24.93 -51.00 6.37
CA ASN A 429 24.64 -52.21 7.13
C ASN A 429 25.32 -52.26 8.52
N ARG A 430 26.22 -51.30 8.81
CA ARG A 430 26.90 -51.16 10.12
C ARG A 430 26.20 -50.15 11.04
N GLN A 431 25.26 -49.41 10.53
CA GLN A 431 24.61 -48.32 11.24
C GLN A 431 23.15 -48.58 11.66
N PHE A 432 22.43 -49.47 10.96
CA PHE A 432 20.99 -49.70 11.15
C PHE A 432 20.64 -51.19 11.33
N ASP A 433 20.05 -51.54 12.50
CA ASP A 433 19.77 -52.91 12.91
C ASP A 433 18.51 -53.58 12.31
N TYR A 434 17.73 -52.89 11.48
CA TYR A 434 16.37 -53.37 11.12
C TYR A 434 16.12 -53.75 9.65
N HIS A 435 17.03 -53.49 8.75
CA HIS A 435 16.95 -53.93 7.35
C HIS A 435 18.20 -54.71 6.94
N LYS A 436 17.99 -55.85 6.32
CA LYS A 436 19.12 -56.56 5.70
C LYS A 436 19.30 -55.99 4.30
N LEU A 437 20.52 -55.73 3.92
CA LEU A 437 20.88 -55.23 2.59
C LEU A 437 20.31 -56.14 1.47
N SER A 438 20.25 -57.45 1.69
CA SER A 438 19.63 -58.42 0.76
C SER A 438 18.12 -58.25 0.60
N ASP A 439 17.44 -57.66 1.59
CA ASP A 439 16.00 -57.42 1.52
C ASP A 439 15.71 -56.15 0.71
N LEU A 440 16.53 -55.11 0.85
CA LEU A 440 16.42 -53.87 0.05
C LEU A 440 16.52 -54.17 -1.43
N VAL A 441 17.54 -54.93 -1.84
CA VAL A 441 17.74 -55.27 -3.26
C VAL A 441 16.67 -56.24 -3.79
N ARG A 442 16.34 -57.30 -3.00
CA ARG A 442 15.32 -58.31 -3.41
C ARG A 442 13.94 -57.68 -3.58
N ASP A 443 13.54 -56.85 -2.61
CA ASP A 443 12.19 -56.28 -2.52
C ASP A 443 12.12 -54.91 -3.23
N ASN A 444 13.24 -54.44 -3.78
CA ASN A 444 13.41 -53.24 -4.60
C ASN A 444 12.88 -51.96 -3.91
N TYR A 445 13.48 -51.59 -2.80
CA TYR A 445 13.14 -50.32 -2.10
C TYR A 445 14.36 -49.76 -1.36
N LEU A 446 14.35 -48.46 -1.14
CA LEU A 446 15.31 -47.71 -0.33
C LEU A 446 14.57 -46.94 0.76
N PRO A 447 14.98 -47.00 2.02
CA PRO A 447 14.51 -46.01 3.01
C PRO A 447 14.96 -44.59 2.61
N LEU A 448 14.11 -43.58 2.86
CA LEU A 448 14.37 -42.20 2.48
C LEU A 448 15.69 -41.66 3.06
N ASP A 449 15.92 -41.92 4.34
CA ASP A 449 17.15 -41.55 5.07
C ASP A 449 18.43 -42.14 4.45
N VAL A 450 18.32 -43.37 3.96
CA VAL A 450 19.42 -44.06 3.25
C VAL A 450 19.68 -43.40 1.89
N PHE A 451 18.65 -43.12 1.14
CA PHE A 451 18.77 -42.47 -0.17
C PHE A 451 19.42 -41.07 -0.04
N LEU A 452 18.91 -40.23 0.84
CA LEU A 452 19.47 -38.90 1.07
C LEU A 452 20.94 -38.90 1.55
N THR A 453 21.34 -39.96 2.23
CA THR A 453 22.73 -40.10 2.70
C THR A 453 23.70 -40.51 1.59
N TYR A 454 23.25 -41.28 0.60
CA TYR A 454 24.11 -41.88 -0.43
C TYR A 454 23.65 -41.59 -1.86
N GLU A 455 22.86 -40.57 -2.05
CA GLU A 455 22.23 -40.22 -3.34
C GLU A 455 23.26 -40.11 -4.45
N GLU A 456 24.35 -39.36 -4.25
CA GLU A 456 25.39 -39.13 -5.25
C GLU A 456 26.15 -40.43 -5.64
N GLU A 457 26.10 -41.48 -4.82
CA GLU A 457 26.83 -42.73 -5.02
C GLU A 457 25.92 -43.86 -5.54
N LEU A 458 24.59 -43.68 -5.43
CA LEU A 458 23.62 -44.69 -5.84
C LEU A 458 23.33 -44.59 -7.36
N PRO A 459 23.23 -45.73 -8.09
CA PRO A 459 22.93 -45.72 -9.51
C PRO A 459 21.41 -45.60 -9.76
N VAL A 460 20.77 -44.59 -9.21
CA VAL A 460 19.33 -44.29 -9.31
C VAL A 460 19.11 -42.80 -9.37
N ASP A 461 18.37 -42.35 -10.34
CA ASP A 461 18.01 -40.95 -10.50
C ASP A 461 16.66 -40.65 -9.83
N ARG A 462 16.44 -39.43 -9.31
CA ARG A 462 15.18 -39.02 -8.64
C ARG A 462 13.96 -39.25 -9.54
N GLU A 463 14.05 -38.95 -10.83
CA GLU A 463 12.99 -39.14 -11.81
C GLU A 463 12.52 -40.61 -11.93
N ASP A 464 13.40 -41.58 -11.62
CA ASP A 464 13.14 -43.01 -11.65
C ASP A 464 12.57 -43.57 -10.33
N LEU A 465 12.30 -42.70 -9.34
CA LEU A 465 11.84 -43.09 -8.02
C LEU A 465 10.35 -42.81 -7.82
N SER A 466 9.72 -43.59 -6.97
CA SER A 466 8.38 -43.29 -6.41
C SER A 466 8.42 -43.44 -4.88
N LEU A 467 7.76 -42.53 -4.17
CA LEU A 467 7.63 -42.59 -2.72
C LEU A 467 6.41 -43.40 -2.28
N TYR A 468 6.50 -44.05 -1.15
CA TYR A 468 5.37 -44.69 -0.51
C TYR A 468 5.58 -44.89 0.99
N THR A 469 4.48 -45.10 1.74
CA THR A 469 4.51 -45.51 3.14
C THR A 469 3.85 -46.85 3.30
N THR A 470 4.19 -47.60 4.36
CA THR A 470 3.56 -48.89 4.67
C THR A 470 2.25 -48.72 5.45
N ARG A 471 1.84 -47.49 5.72
CA ARG A 471 0.69 -47.16 6.60
C ARG A 471 -0.58 -46.83 5.83
N ASP A 472 -0.53 -46.76 4.50
CA ASP A 472 -1.67 -46.35 3.63
C ASP A 472 -2.72 -47.47 3.39
N GLY A 473 -2.58 -48.61 4.03
CA GLY A 473 -3.53 -49.74 3.86
C GLY A 473 -3.34 -50.52 2.58
N GLY A 474 -2.29 -50.32 1.86
CA GLY A 474 -1.78 -50.87 0.62
C GLY A 474 -0.64 -49.95 0.15
N GLN A 475 0.23 -50.44 -0.69
CA GLN A 475 1.31 -49.62 -1.24
C GLN A 475 0.75 -48.75 -2.39
N THR A 476 0.66 -47.44 -2.18
CA THR A 476 0.39 -46.49 -3.24
C THR A 476 1.71 -45.76 -3.54
N TYR A 477 2.19 -45.90 -4.75
CA TYR A 477 3.42 -45.30 -5.24
C TYR A 477 3.11 -43.96 -5.85
N VAL A 478 3.83 -42.92 -5.42
CA VAL A 478 3.72 -41.54 -5.96
C VAL A 478 5.07 -41.20 -6.58
N PRO A 479 5.14 -40.73 -7.84
CA PRO A 479 6.41 -40.32 -8.45
C PRO A 479 7.17 -39.33 -7.55
N ALA A 480 8.48 -39.46 -7.52
CA ALA A 480 9.32 -38.55 -6.76
C ALA A 480 9.32 -37.13 -7.35
N ILE A 481 9.23 -37.06 -8.68
CA ILE A 481 9.13 -35.79 -9.42
C ILE A 481 7.74 -35.70 -10.03
N LEU A 482 7.03 -34.62 -9.74
CA LEU A 482 5.75 -34.29 -10.35
C LEU A 482 5.91 -33.10 -11.27
N ARG A 483 5.59 -33.23 -12.55
CA ARG A 483 5.62 -32.12 -13.50
C ARG A 483 4.45 -31.18 -13.26
N ALA A 484 4.73 -29.88 -13.25
CA ALA A 484 3.74 -28.81 -13.07
C ALA A 484 3.19 -28.33 -14.42
N ASP A 485 2.67 -29.25 -15.25
CA ASP A 485 2.10 -28.95 -16.56
C ASP A 485 0.58 -28.64 -16.49
N GLU A 486 -0.04 -28.38 -17.63
CA GLU A 486 -1.48 -28.06 -17.70
C GLU A 486 -2.37 -29.20 -17.14
N GLN A 487 -1.96 -30.46 -17.24
CA GLN A 487 -2.73 -31.60 -16.71
C GLN A 487 -2.66 -31.59 -15.18
N PHE A 488 -1.49 -31.34 -14.62
CA PHE A 488 -1.31 -31.13 -13.18
C PHE A 488 -2.17 -29.99 -12.65
N TRP A 489 -2.08 -28.81 -13.26
CA TRP A 489 -2.84 -27.65 -12.81
C TRP A 489 -4.35 -27.85 -12.93
N ARG A 490 -4.82 -28.52 -13.97
CA ARG A 490 -6.24 -28.89 -14.09
C ARG A 490 -6.69 -29.85 -12.99
N PHE A 491 -5.86 -30.83 -12.66
CA PHE A 491 -6.11 -31.74 -11.55
C PHE A 491 -6.18 -30.99 -10.22
N ILE A 492 -5.26 -30.04 -9.95
CA ILE A 492 -5.33 -29.17 -8.78
C ILE A 492 -6.66 -28.39 -8.74
N GLY A 493 -7.12 -27.87 -9.87
CA GLY A 493 -8.44 -27.22 -9.98
C GLY A 493 -9.61 -28.13 -9.56
N TYR A 494 -9.63 -29.38 -10.03
CA TYR A 494 -10.62 -30.37 -9.58
C TYR A 494 -10.46 -30.73 -8.09
N HIS A 495 -9.25 -30.75 -7.59
CA HIS A 495 -9.04 -31.01 -6.16
C HIS A 495 -9.57 -29.85 -5.29
N LEU A 496 -9.39 -28.61 -5.70
CA LEU A 496 -9.87 -27.43 -4.96
C LEU A 496 -11.39 -27.29 -4.95
N SER A 497 -12.08 -27.74 -6.00
CA SER A 497 -13.55 -27.72 -6.09
C SER A 497 -14.19 -28.95 -5.46
N GLU A 498 -13.80 -30.17 -5.89
CA GLU A 498 -14.46 -31.44 -5.59
C GLU A 498 -13.70 -32.30 -4.57
N GLY A 499 -12.48 -31.87 -4.20
CA GLY A 499 -11.56 -32.65 -3.42
C GLY A 499 -11.62 -32.39 -1.91
N HIS A 500 -11.26 -33.39 -1.15
CA HIS A 500 -10.99 -33.26 0.29
C HIS A 500 -10.03 -34.35 0.76
N ILE A 501 -9.30 -34.05 1.83
CA ILE A 501 -8.38 -34.96 2.50
C ILE A 501 -9.01 -35.41 3.81
N ASN A 502 -9.19 -36.71 3.98
CA ASN A 502 -9.75 -37.30 5.19
C ASN A 502 -8.71 -38.10 5.96
N ASP A 503 -8.66 -37.89 7.25
CA ASP A 503 -7.92 -38.68 8.20
C ASP A 503 -8.78 -39.86 8.67
N ASP A 504 -8.44 -41.09 8.25
CA ASP A 504 -9.17 -42.30 8.61
C ASP A 504 -8.46 -43.03 9.76
N THR A 505 -9.01 -42.91 10.97
CA THR A 505 -8.53 -43.54 12.17
C THR A 505 -9.18 -44.89 12.45
N SER A 506 -10.05 -45.42 11.57
CA SER A 506 -10.86 -46.63 11.77
C SER A 506 -10.11 -47.95 11.58
N GLY A 507 -8.80 -47.91 11.29
CA GLY A 507 -7.97 -49.09 11.13
C GLY A 507 -7.53 -49.74 12.44
N HIS A 508 -7.26 -51.07 12.44
CA HIS A 508 -6.63 -51.75 13.58
C HIS A 508 -5.15 -51.35 13.74
N GLY A 509 -4.93 -50.27 14.51
CA GLY A 509 -3.60 -49.75 14.81
C GLY A 509 -3.62 -48.29 15.15
N SER A 510 -2.56 -47.77 15.76
CA SER A 510 -2.41 -46.35 16.18
C SER A 510 -2.05 -45.38 15.03
N THR A 511 -2.32 -45.71 13.77
CA THR A 511 -1.89 -44.95 12.61
C THR A 511 -3.05 -44.44 11.81
N THR A 512 -3.08 -43.12 11.62
CA THR A 512 -4.01 -42.43 10.76
C THR A 512 -3.67 -42.70 9.29
N ARG A 513 -4.67 -43.13 8.49
CA ARG A 513 -4.56 -43.17 7.03
C ARG A 513 -5.03 -41.87 6.47
N ARG A 514 -4.34 -41.36 5.47
CA ARG A 514 -4.77 -40.18 4.76
C ARG A 514 -5.36 -40.57 3.40
N ARG A 515 -6.55 -40.08 3.14
CA ARG A 515 -7.28 -40.37 1.89
C ARG A 515 -7.68 -39.10 1.20
N ILE A 516 -7.23 -38.94 -0.03
CA ILE A 516 -7.68 -37.90 -0.94
C ILE A 516 -8.92 -38.44 -1.64
N GLN A 517 -10.01 -37.71 -1.66
CA GLN A 517 -11.24 -38.08 -2.34
C GLN A 517 -11.78 -36.92 -3.15
N LEU A 518 -12.11 -37.17 -4.43
CA LEU A 518 -12.85 -36.26 -5.30
C LEU A 518 -14.24 -36.86 -5.55
N SER A 519 -15.29 -36.01 -5.65
CA SER A 519 -16.69 -36.47 -5.69
C SER A 519 -17.46 -35.74 -6.77
N PHE A 520 -17.83 -36.43 -7.83
CA PHE A 520 -18.48 -35.89 -9.04
C PHE A 520 -19.91 -36.42 -9.21
N HIS A 521 -20.74 -35.69 -9.99
CA HIS A 521 -22.08 -36.18 -10.35
C HIS A 521 -21.99 -37.27 -11.41
N PRO A 522 -22.63 -38.45 -11.18
CA PRO A 522 -22.39 -39.66 -12.03
C PRO A 522 -22.92 -39.57 -13.46
N SER A 523 -23.89 -38.71 -13.73
CA SER A 523 -24.49 -38.57 -15.08
C SER A 523 -24.13 -37.23 -15.77
N ASP A 524 -23.73 -36.24 -15.01
CA ASP A 524 -23.54 -34.89 -15.57
C ASP A 524 -22.03 -34.54 -15.72
N GLU A 525 -21.13 -35.33 -15.05
CA GLU A 525 -19.70 -35.04 -14.97
C GLU A 525 -18.80 -36.27 -15.32
N PRO A 526 -19.17 -37.17 -16.23
CA PRO A 526 -18.37 -38.36 -16.54
C PRO A 526 -17.02 -38.03 -17.18
N GLU A 527 -16.91 -36.88 -17.89
CA GLU A 527 -15.69 -36.42 -18.52
C GLU A 527 -14.68 -35.95 -17.46
N TYR A 528 -15.13 -35.29 -16.38
CA TYR A 528 -14.27 -34.84 -15.28
C TYR A 528 -13.71 -36.03 -14.50
N VAL A 529 -14.54 -37.08 -14.31
CA VAL A 529 -14.09 -38.36 -13.74
C VAL A 529 -12.99 -38.97 -14.59
N SER A 530 -13.15 -38.95 -15.92
CA SER A 530 -12.17 -39.51 -16.87
C SER A 530 -10.87 -38.70 -16.88
N ASP A 531 -10.93 -37.38 -16.77
CA ASP A 531 -9.75 -36.49 -16.65
C ASP A 531 -8.92 -36.83 -15.43
N VAL A 532 -9.56 -36.96 -14.25
CA VAL A 532 -8.89 -37.31 -13.00
C VAL A 532 -8.33 -38.73 -13.00
N GLU A 533 -9.10 -39.70 -13.56
CA GLU A 533 -8.62 -41.08 -13.70
C GLU A 533 -7.40 -41.15 -14.63
N SER A 534 -7.41 -40.44 -15.75
CA SER A 534 -6.27 -40.37 -16.68
C SER A 534 -5.04 -39.79 -16.01
N TYR A 535 -5.18 -38.72 -15.23
CA TYR A 535 -4.06 -38.12 -14.48
C TYR A 535 -3.43 -39.11 -13.50
N TYR A 536 -4.24 -39.87 -12.73
CA TYR A 536 -3.71 -40.88 -11.83
C TYR A 536 -3.08 -42.06 -12.58
N GLU A 537 -3.62 -42.44 -13.75
CA GLU A 537 -3.05 -43.49 -14.61
C GLU A 537 -1.71 -43.08 -15.19
N ASP A 538 -1.56 -41.84 -15.66
CA ASP A 538 -0.32 -41.31 -16.21
C ASP A 538 0.79 -41.23 -15.13
N LEU A 539 0.42 -40.91 -13.89
CA LEU A 539 1.34 -40.95 -12.74
C LEU A 539 1.58 -42.36 -12.18
N GLY A 540 0.83 -43.38 -12.64
CA GLY A 540 0.91 -44.74 -12.07
C GLY A 540 0.39 -44.82 -10.62
N ILE A 541 -0.42 -43.85 -10.18
CA ILE A 541 -0.98 -43.80 -8.83
C ILE A 541 -2.21 -44.73 -8.76
N ARG A 542 -2.23 -45.60 -7.75
CA ARG A 542 -3.38 -46.47 -7.54
C ARG A 542 -4.54 -45.74 -6.92
N TYR A 543 -5.68 -45.72 -7.65
CA TYR A 543 -6.92 -45.15 -7.18
C TYR A 543 -8.07 -46.17 -7.11
N GLN A 544 -9.20 -45.78 -6.54
CA GLN A 544 -10.45 -46.52 -6.49
C GLN A 544 -11.60 -45.62 -6.88
N THR A 545 -12.36 -46.00 -7.92
CA THR A 545 -13.59 -45.33 -8.30
C THR A 545 -14.80 -46.10 -7.76
N ARG A 546 -15.70 -45.42 -7.09
CA ARG A 546 -16.93 -45.96 -6.53
C ARG A 546 -18.13 -45.14 -7.00
N GLN A 547 -18.92 -45.71 -7.90
CA GLN A 547 -20.15 -45.07 -8.34
C GLN A 547 -21.30 -45.40 -7.39
N GLN A 548 -22.06 -44.39 -7.02
CA GLN A 548 -23.29 -44.42 -6.23
C GLN A 548 -24.44 -43.79 -7.03
N GLU A 549 -25.66 -43.75 -6.51
CA GLU A 549 -26.82 -43.21 -7.20
C GLU A 549 -26.67 -41.70 -7.50
N THR A 550 -26.04 -40.92 -6.61
CA THR A 550 -25.89 -39.47 -6.71
C THR A 550 -24.45 -39.00 -6.79
N THR A 551 -23.44 -39.89 -6.68
CA THR A 551 -22.05 -39.48 -6.62
C THR A 551 -21.12 -40.53 -7.16
N THR A 552 -20.15 -40.14 -7.98
CA THR A 552 -18.97 -40.95 -8.33
C THR A 552 -17.80 -40.43 -7.55
N ALA A 553 -17.27 -41.25 -6.64
CA ALA A 553 -16.15 -40.90 -5.79
C ALA A 553 -14.87 -41.57 -6.28
N ILE A 554 -13.83 -40.80 -6.56
CA ILE A 554 -12.49 -41.26 -6.85
C ILE A 554 -11.64 -41.09 -5.58
N SER A 555 -10.94 -42.12 -5.15
CA SER A 555 -10.16 -42.02 -3.91
C SER A 555 -8.78 -42.65 -4.04
N VAL A 556 -7.80 -41.94 -3.49
CA VAL A 556 -6.41 -42.37 -3.35
C VAL A 556 -6.06 -42.43 -1.87
N SER A 557 -5.47 -43.51 -1.43
CA SER A 557 -4.92 -43.64 -0.05
C SER A 557 -3.41 -43.47 -0.14
N SER A 558 -2.93 -42.25 0.13
CA SER A 558 -1.51 -41.94 0.16
C SER A 558 -1.24 -40.78 1.12
N ARG A 559 -0.40 -41.04 2.13
CA ARG A 559 0.04 -39.98 3.04
C ARG A 559 0.99 -39.01 2.35
N VAL A 560 1.86 -39.52 1.48
CA VAL A 560 2.81 -38.71 0.69
C VAL A 560 2.06 -37.72 -0.20
N PHE A 561 1.10 -38.19 -0.98
CA PHE A 561 0.37 -37.32 -1.90
C PHE A 561 -0.56 -36.32 -1.17
N ALA A 562 -1.15 -36.75 -0.04
CA ALA A 562 -1.94 -35.85 0.80
C ALA A 562 -1.08 -34.74 1.43
N ALA A 563 0.11 -35.07 1.94
CA ALA A 563 1.05 -34.10 2.49
C ALA A 563 1.56 -33.12 1.40
N PHE A 564 1.80 -33.62 0.20
CA PHE A 564 2.16 -32.74 -0.93
C PHE A 564 1.08 -31.73 -1.24
N LEU A 565 -0.20 -32.14 -1.34
CA LEU A 565 -1.31 -31.21 -1.62
C LEU A 565 -1.50 -30.17 -0.52
N GLU A 566 -1.26 -30.54 0.74
CA GLU A 566 -1.27 -29.58 1.85
C GLU A 566 -0.06 -28.64 1.82
N TRP A 567 1.12 -29.17 1.54
CA TRP A 567 2.34 -28.36 1.37
C TRP A 567 2.20 -27.37 0.23
N LEU A 568 1.58 -27.79 -0.89
CA LEU A 568 1.29 -26.93 -2.04
C LEU A 568 0.30 -25.80 -1.71
N GLY A 569 -0.38 -25.85 -0.55
CA GLY A 569 -1.33 -24.83 -0.14
C GLY A 569 -2.78 -25.08 -0.55
N CYS A 570 -3.12 -26.27 -1.08
CA CYS A 570 -4.50 -26.60 -1.48
C CYS A 570 -5.50 -26.70 -0.32
N GLY A 571 -5.02 -26.77 0.92
CA GLY A 571 -5.83 -27.04 2.10
C GLY A 571 -6.36 -28.48 2.14
N THR A 572 -7.22 -28.77 3.14
CA THR A 572 -7.76 -30.13 3.37
C THR A 572 -9.21 -30.30 2.92
N GLY A 573 -9.87 -29.22 2.51
CA GLY A 573 -11.25 -29.22 2.05
C GLY A 573 -11.83 -27.83 1.89
N SER A 574 -13.10 -27.72 1.55
CA SER A 574 -13.75 -26.48 1.09
C SER A 574 -13.64 -25.26 2.00
N TYR A 575 -13.34 -25.44 3.29
CA TYR A 575 -13.16 -24.31 4.22
C TYR A 575 -11.73 -23.75 4.28
N SER A 576 -10.75 -24.54 3.84
CA SER A 576 -9.32 -24.19 3.82
C SER A 576 -8.74 -24.23 2.41
N ALA A 577 -9.59 -24.36 1.38
CA ALA A 577 -9.15 -24.35 0.01
C ALA A 577 -8.60 -22.95 -0.35
N ALA A 578 -7.42 -22.91 -0.97
CA ALA A 578 -6.77 -21.70 -1.47
C ALA A 578 -6.09 -21.99 -2.81
N ILE A 579 -5.90 -20.98 -3.62
CA ILE A 579 -5.06 -21.10 -4.81
C ILE A 579 -3.61 -21.30 -4.35
N PRO A 580 -2.93 -22.35 -4.80
CA PRO A 580 -1.51 -22.53 -4.51
C PRO A 580 -0.68 -21.32 -4.92
N ASP A 581 0.29 -20.95 -4.10
CA ASP A 581 1.14 -19.80 -4.34
C ASP A 581 1.90 -19.87 -5.68
N ASP A 582 2.38 -21.06 -6.05
CA ASP A 582 3.06 -21.30 -7.33
C ASP A 582 2.15 -21.06 -8.56
N ALA A 583 0.83 -21.11 -8.41
CA ALA A 583 -0.10 -20.83 -9.51
C ALA A 583 -0.06 -19.36 -9.96
N PHE A 584 0.36 -18.43 -9.09
CA PHE A 584 0.50 -17.02 -9.47
C PHE A 584 1.71 -16.77 -10.37
N GLN A 585 2.68 -17.70 -10.39
CA GLN A 585 3.84 -17.65 -11.29
C GLN A 585 3.65 -18.50 -12.56
N ALA A 586 2.64 -19.35 -12.60
CA ALA A 586 2.35 -20.24 -13.72
C ALA A 586 2.15 -19.47 -15.03
N THR A 587 2.32 -20.12 -16.15
CA THR A 587 2.01 -19.56 -17.47
C THR A 587 0.51 -19.29 -17.64
N ALA A 588 0.14 -18.46 -18.61
CA ALA A 588 -1.28 -18.19 -18.89
C ALA A 588 -2.07 -19.48 -19.20
N ASP A 589 -1.48 -20.41 -19.93
CA ASP A 589 -2.13 -21.70 -20.30
C ASP A 589 -2.31 -22.60 -19.06
N GLU A 590 -1.35 -22.63 -18.17
CA GLU A 590 -1.43 -23.37 -16.89
C GLU A 590 -2.47 -22.76 -15.94
N ARG A 591 -2.56 -21.40 -15.87
CA ARG A 591 -3.63 -20.70 -15.11
C ARG A 591 -5.01 -21.01 -15.69
N VAL A 592 -5.15 -21.04 -17.01
CA VAL A 592 -6.37 -21.47 -17.70
C VAL A 592 -6.71 -22.92 -17.35
N ALA A 593 -5.73 -23.82 -17.32
CA ALA A 593 -5.92 -25.21 -16.95
C ALA A 593 -6.42 -25.37 -15.50
N LEU A 594 -5.81 -24.66 -14.55
CA LEU A 594 -6.25 -24.62 -13.14
C LEU A 594 -7.69 -24.10 -13.01
N LEU A 595 -7.98 -22.95 -13.61
CA LEU A 595 -9.33 -22.36 -13.62
C LEU A 595 -10.35 -23.29 -14.30
N SER A 596 -9.93 -24.02 -15.35
CA SER A 596 -10.78 -25.02 -16.02
C SER A 596 -11.22 -26.13 -15.05
N GLY A 597 -10.30 -26.67 -14.26
CA GLY A 597 -10.62 -27.66 -13.22
C GLY A 597 -11.60 -27.12 -12.17
N LEU A 598 -11.36 -25.89 -11.70
CA LEU A 598 -12.24 -25.19 -10.73
C LEU A 598 -13.65 -24.99 -11.30
N PHE A 599 -13.77 -24.35 -12.49
CA PHE A 599 -15.07 -24.03 -13.08
C PHE A 599 -15.86 -25.26 -13.52
N ARG A 600 -15.19 -26.34 -13.91
CA ARG A 600 -15.85 -27.62 -14.22
C ARG A 600 -16.39 -28.30 -12.98
N GLY A 601 -15.73 -28.20 -11.82
CA GLY A 601 -16.22 -28.74 -10.56
C GLY A 601 -17.41 -27.92 -10.03
N ASP A 602 -17.14 -26.82 -9.34
CA ASP A 602 -18.14 -26.00 -8.65
C ASP A 602 -18.70 -24.83 -9.47
N GLY A 603 -18.26 -24.65 -10.73
CA GLY A 603 -18.72 -23.57 -11.60
C GLY A 603 -20.13 -23.86 -12.17
N HIS A 604 -20.86 -22.79 -12.48
CA HIS A 604 -22.19 -22.88 -13.07
C HIS A 604 -22.31 -21.97 -14.30
N ILE A 605 -22.87 -22.52 -15.38
CA ILE A 605 -23.22 -21.76 -16.58
C ILE A 605 -24.75 -21.55 -16.64
N GLU A 606 -25.18 -20.31 -16.52
CA GLU A 606 -26.57 -19.91 -16.66
C GLU A 606 -26.86 -19.44 -18.10
N TYR A 607 -27.81 -20.10 -18.78
CA TYR A 607 -28.28 -19.72 -20.11
C TYR A 607 -29.63 -19.00 -20.02
N THR A 608 -29.67 -17.71 -20.27
CA THR A 608 -30.92 -16.93 -20.19
C THR A 608 -31.70 -16.98 -21.50
N ASN A 609 -32.85 -17.64 -21.50
CA ASN A 609 -33.65 -17.90 -22.72
C ASN A 609 -34.26 -16.64 -23.37
N HIS A 610 -34.46 -15.56 -22.62
CA HIS A 610 -35.10 -14.33 -23.14
C HIS A 610 -34.12 -13.32 -23.75
N SER A 611 -32.82 -13.40 -23.38
CA SER A 611 -31.79 -12.43 -23.80
C SER A 611 -30.65 -13.09 -24.57
N ASN A 612 -30.63 -14.40 -24.75
CA ASN A 612 -29.47 -15.17 -25.24
C ASN A 612 -28.17 -14.90 -24.46
N ALA A 613 -28.29 -14.40 -23.25
CA ALA A 613 -27.14 -14.13 -22.40
C ALA A 613 -26.61 -15.43 -21.77
N VAL A 614 -25.30 -15.48 -21.64
CA VAL A 614 -24.56 -16.49 -20.87
C VAL A 614 -23.93 -15.83 -19.67
N VAL A 615 -23.97 -16.49 -18.52
CA VAL A 615 -23.37 -16.02 -17.27
C VAL A 615 -22.58 -17.16 -16.67
N TYR A 616 -21.35 -16.91 -16.25
CA TYR A 616 -20.54 -17.85 -15.49
C TYR A 616 -20.57 -17.43 -14.02
N ASP A 617 -20.92 -18.35 -13.15
CA ASP A 617 -20.90 -18.23 -11.71
C ASP A 617 -19.98 -19.28 -11.10
N TYR A 618 -19.19 -18.89 -10.12
CA TYR A 618 -18.43 -19.79 -9.26
C TYR A 618 -18.67 -19.42 -7.80
N GLY A 619 -18.84 -20.39 -6.92
CA GLY A 619 -19.13 -20.15 -5.52
C GLY A 619 -18.33 -21.01 -4.56
N SER A 620 -17.75 -20.43 -3.51
CA SER A 620 -17.03 -21.16 -2.45
C SER A 620 -17.36 -20.59 -1.07
N VAL A 621 -17.12 -21.41 -0.05
CA VAL A 621 -17.15 -20.97 1.37
C VAL A 621 -15.76 -20.49 1.84
N SER A 622 -14.72 -20.66 1.03
CA SER A 622 -13.39 -20.10 1.22
C SER A 622 -13.31 -18.73 0.54
N GLU A 623 -13.10 -17.68 1.31
CA GLU A 623 -12.83 -16.33 0.78
C GLU A 623 -11.46 -16.30 0.10
N GLU A 624 -10.47 -16.94 0.67
CA GLU A 624 -9.09 -17.01 0.15
C GLU A 624 -9.01 -17.67 -1.24
N LEU A 625 -9.77 -18.73 -1.48
CA LEU A 625 -9.89 -19.34 -2.81
C LEU A 625 -10.46 -18.34 -3.83
N ILE A 626 -11.50 -17.60 -3.44
CA ILE A 626 -12.16 -16.61 -4.30
C ILE A 626 -11.25 -15.42 -4.59
N ASP A 627 -10.47 -14.96 -3.61
CA ASP A 627 -9.49 -13.88 -3.79
C ASP A 627 -8.40 -14.30 -4.78
N GLY A 628 -7.81 -15.49 -4.59
CA GLY A 628 -6.81 -16.02 -5.51
C GLY A 628 -7.36 -16.23 -6.94
N MET A 629 -8.57 -16.80 -7.08
CA MET A 629 -9.24 -16.92 -8.38
C MET A 629 -9.47 -15.56 -9.04
N THR A 630 -9.77 -14.53 -8.26
CA THR A 630 -9.96 -13.17 -8.76
C THR A 630 -8.67 -12.65 -9.41
N LEU A 631 -7.51 -12.83 -8.77
CA LEU A 631 -6.22 -12.41 -9.31
C LEU A 631 -5.87 -13.19 -10.60
N LEU A 632 -6.09 -14.50 -10.61
CA LEU A 632 -5.87 -15.32 -11.80
C LEU A 632 -6.78 -14.90 -12.98
N LEU A 633 -8.07 -14.61 -12.72
CA LEU A 633 -8.97 -14.12 -13.75
C LEU A 633 -8.56 -12.73 -14.27
N HIS A 634 -8.15 -11.84 -13.38
CA HIS A 634 -7.65 -10.53 -13.76
C HIS A 634 -6.42 -10.63 -14.67
N SER A 635 -5.48 -11.54 -14.37
CA SER A 635 -4.29 -11.75 -15.21
C SER A 635 -4.60 -12.24 -16.62
N LEU A 636 -5.81 -12.76 -16.84
CA LEU A 636 -6.33 -13.15 -18.15
C LEU A 636 -7.22 -12.04 -18.77
N GLY A 637 -7.23 -10.83 -18.21
CA GLY A 637 -8.06 -9.72 -18.67
C GLY A 637 -9.55 -9.85 -18.34
N ILE A 638 -9.90 -10.70 -17.38
CA ILE A 638 -11.28 -10.96 -16.97
C ILE A 638 -11.54 -10.32 -15.60
N VAL A 639 -12.51 -9.42 -15.54
CA VAL A 639 -12.90 -8.74 -14.30
C VAL A 639 -14.24 -9.30 -13.81
N PRO A 640 -14.26 -10.29 -12.91
CA PRO A 640 -15.50 -10.83 -12.35
C PRO A 640 -16.12 -9.86 -11.35
N SER A 641 -17.45 -9.91 -11.23
CA SER A 641 -18.12 -9.25 -10.10
C SER A 641 -18.14 -10.18 -8.90
N TYR A 642 -17.90 -9.61 -7.71
CA TYR A 642 -17.89 -10.33 -6.44
C TYR A 642 -19.21 -10.17 -5.68
N LYS A 643 -19.66 -11.24 -5.01
CA LYS A 643 -20.87 -11.21 -4.17
C LYS A 643 -20.71 -12.15 -2.99
N THR A 644 -21.06 -11.70 -1.80
CA THR A 644 -21.19 -12.54 -0.61
C THR A 644 -22.67 -12.79 -0.31
N SER A 645 -23.01 -14.01 0.07
CA SER A 645 -24.38 -14.38 0.45
C SER A 645 -24.35 -15.41 1.58
N GLN A 646 -25.23 -15.24 2.56
CA GLN A 646 -25.39 -16.22 3.62
C GLN A 646 -26.85 -16.70 3.67
N SER A 647 -27.05 -18.01 3.49
CA SER A 647 -28.37 -18.59 3.64
C SER A 647 -28.71 -18.80 5.12
N ALA A 648 -29.99 -18.76 5.47
CA ALA A 648 -30.43 -19.01 6.86
C ALA A 648 -30.08 -20.40 7.42
N LYS A 649 -29.65 -21.33 6.55
CA LYS A 649 -29.22 -22.69 6.90
C LYS A 649 -27.70 -22.86 6.95
N SER A 650 -26.93 -21.89 6.44
CA SER A 650 -25.47 -21.93 6.41
C SER A 650 -24.89 -21.32 7.69
N THR A 651 -23.83 -21.92 8.21
CA THR A 651 -23.07 -21.42 9.36
C THR A 651 -22.04 -20.35 8.98
N ARG A 652 -21.68 -20.26 7.68
CA ARG A 652 -20.74 -19.30 7.13
C ARG A 652 -21.31 -18.65 5.87
N PRO A 653 -20.84 -17.44 5.49
CA PRO A 653 -21.17 -16.87 4.19
C PRO A 653 -20.56 -17.74 3.07
N ALA A 654 -21.12 -17.63 1.88
CA ALA A 654 -20.54 -18.13 0.65
C ALA A 654 -20.20 -16.94 -0.25
N HIS A 655 -19.09 -17.04 -0.92
CA HIS A 655 -18.48 -16.03 -1.79
C HIS A 655 -18.65 -16.46 -3.25
N PHE A 656 -19.02 -15.53 -4.11
CA PHE A 656 -19.35 -15.84 -5.51
C PHE A 656 -18.62 -14.88 -6.45
N LEU A 657 -18.08 -15.44 -7.52
CA LEU A 657 -17.61 -14.70 -8.70
C LEU A 657 -18.60 -14.86 -9.85
N ARG A 658 -18.90 -13.75 -10.53
CA ARG A 658 -19.80 -13.75 -11.68
C ARG A 658 -19.20 -13.01 -12.87
N VAL A 659 -19.18 -13.68 -14.03
CA VAL A 659 -18.79 -13.09 -15.31
C VAL A 659 -20.01 -13.09 -16.25
N SER A 660 -20.37 -11.93 -16.81
CA SER A 660 -21.57 -11.75 -17.62
C SER A 660 -21.38 -10.92 -18.89
N SER A 661 -20.20 -10.36 -19.12
CA SER A 661 -19.88 -9.58 -20.32
C SER A 661 -19.66 -10.50 -21.52
N LYS A 662 -20.29 -10.23 -22.68
CA LYS A 662 -20.15 -11.02 -23.91
C LYS A 662 -18.66 -11.25 -24.27
N ARG A 663 -17.84 -10.19 -24.19
CA ARG A 663 -16.41 -10.26 -24.49
C ARG A 663 -15.65 -11.17 -23.53
N GLN A 664 -15.92 -11.06 -22.23
CA GLN A 664 -15.24 -11.86 -21.21
C GLN A 664 -15.69 -13.33 -21.23
N ILE A 665 -16.99 -13.58 -21.49
CA ILE A 665 -17.50 -14.95 -21.66
C ILE A 665 -16.85 -15.61 -22.86
N ALA A 666 -16.68 -14.90 -23.98
CA ALA A 666 -15.98 -15.43 -25.16
C ALA A 666 -14.50 -15.75 -24.87
N ALA A 667 -13.83 -14.96 -24.02
CA ALA A 667 -12.45 -15.20 -23.62
C ALA A 667 -12.30 -16.42 -22.70
N LEU A 668 -13.30 -16.68 -21.85
CA LEU A 668 -13.28 -17.79 -20.88
C LEU A 668 -13.91 -19.08 -21.39
N LYS A 669 -14.44 -19.14 -22.59
CA LYS A 669 -15.13 -20.35 -23.09
C LYS A 669 -14.24 -21.60 -23.08
N GLU A 670 -12.93 -21.44 -23.25
CA GLU A 670 -11.94 -22.53 -23.24
C GLU A 670 -11.79 -23.24 -21.89
N LEU A 671 -12.27 -22.65 -20.81
CA LEU A 671 -12.35 -23.32 -19.50
C LEU A 671 -13.30 -24.53 -19.51
N PHE A 672 -14.26 -24.57 -20.43
CA PHE A 672 -15.33 -25.55 -20.47
C PHE A 672 -15.07 -26.64 -21.52
N LEU A 673 -15.89 -27.70 -21.50
CA LEU A 673 -15.79 -28.81 -22.46
C LEU A 673 -16.19 -28.36 -23.88
N PRO A 674 -15.71 -29.00 -24.94
CA PRO A 674 -16.01 -28.65 -26.34
C PRO A 674 -17.50 -28.53 -26.63
N GLU A 675 -18.35 -29.42 -26.10
CA GLU A 675 -19.81 -29.37 -26.27
C GLU A 675 -20.45 -28.14 -25.62
N GLU A 676 -19.89 -27.67 -24.50
CA GLU A 676 -20.32 -26.47 -23.85
C GLU A 676 -19.83 -25.23 -24.61
N GLN A 677 -18.62 -25.28 -25.13
CA GLN A 677 -18.05 -24.21 -25.96
C GLN A 677 -18.93 -23.95 -27.18
N ASP A 678 -19.33 -25.01 -27.88
CA ASP A 678 -20.25 -24.92 -29.05
C ASP A 678 -21.58 -24.26 -28.65
N ARG A 679 -22.14 -24.65 -27.51
CA ARG A 679 -23.38 -24.06 -26.97
C ARG A 679 -23.23 -22.61 -26.56
N ILE A 680 -22.07 -22.25 -25.99
CA ILE A 680 -21.74 -20.84 -25.63
C ILE A 680 -21.64 -20.03 -26.93
N ASP A 681 -20.93 -20.50 -27.94
CA ASP A 681 -20.76 -19.85 -29.24
C ASP A 681 -22.11 -19.62 -29.93
N ASP A 682 -22.98 -20.61 -29.99
CA ASP A 682 -24.35 -20.51 -30.54
C ASP A 682 -25.14 -19.37 -29.82
N ARG A 683 -24.97 -19.21 -28.52
CA ARG A 683 -25.65 -18.18 -27.74
C ARG A 683 -25.04 -16.80 -27.96
N LEU A 684 -23.71 -16.70 -27.98
CA LEU A 684 -23.01 -15.45 -28.24
C LEU A 684 -23.28 -14.92 -29.65
N ASP A 685 -23.39 -15.79 -30.64
CA ASP A 685 -23.75 -15.45 -32.04
C ASP A 685 -25.19 -14.95 -32.16
N ALA A 686 -26.10 -15.56 -31.39
CA ALA A 686 -27.50 -15.12 -31.33
C ALA A 686 -27.73 -13.84 -30.50
N TYR A 687 -26.69 -13.31 -29.81
CA TYR A 687 -26.79 -12.11 -28.99
C TYR A 687 -26.52 -10.84 -29.80
N ASP A 688 -27.60 -10.20 -30.26
CA ASP A 688 -27.58 -9.03 -31.16
C ASP A 688 -27.17 -7.70 -30.54
N ARG A 689 -26.90 -7.64 -29.21
CA ARG A 689 -26.62 -6.39 -28.52
C ARG A 689 -25.11 -6.22 -28.28
N ASP A 690 -24.54 -5.19 -28.85
CA ASP A 690 -23.21 -4.70 -28.46
C ASP A 690 -23.35 -3.68 -27.34
N ILE A 691 -23.33 -4.18 -26.10
CA ILE A 691 -23.42 -3.34 -24.89
C ILE A 691 -22.01 -3.29 -24.31
N ALA A 692 -21.42 -2.09 -24.31
CA ALA A 692 -20.18 -1.87 -23.60
C ALA A 692 -20.35 -2.24 -22.12
N PRO A 693 -19.41 -2.97 -21.49
CA PRO A 693 -19.49 -3.27 -20.06
C PRO A 693 -19.52 -1.96 -19.27
N THR A 694 -20.46 -1.84 -18.34
CA THR A 694 -20.62 -0.66 -17.48
C THR A 694 -19.91 -0.82 -16.15
N GLY A 695 -19.39 -2.02 -15.87
CA GLY A 695 -18.76 -2.38 -14.61
C GLY A 695 -17.24 -2.22 -14.59
N HIS A 696 -16.63 -2.19 -15.76
CA HIS A 696 -15.17 -2.01 -15.92
C HIS A 696 -14.87 -1.43 -17.29
N THR A 697 -13.67 -0.87 -17.45
CA THR A 697 -13.12 -0.42 -18.72
C THR A 697 -11.78 -1.13 -18.94
N ALA A 698 -11.53 -1.59 -20.16
CA ALA A 698 -10.24 -2.14 -20.58
C ALA A 698 -9.88 -1.53 -21.93
N ASP A 699 -8.85 -0.69 -21.96
CA ASP A 699 -8.34 0.01 -23.15
C ASP A 699 -6.83 0.16 -23.06
N GLY A 700 -6.11 -0.21 -24.13
CA GLY A 700 -4.68 0.04 -24.31
C GLY A 700 -3.75 -0.52 -23.22
N GLY A 701 -4.12 -1.62 -22.53
CA GLY A 701 -3.36 -2.19 -21.42
C GLY A 701 -3.80 -1.69 -20.03
N PHE A 702 -4.73 -0.74 -19.98
CA PHE A 702 -5.30 -0.22 -18.74
C PHE A 702 -6.65 -0.88 -18.44
N THR A 703 -6.76 -1.53 -17.29
CA THR A 703 -8.04 -2.07 -16.80
C THR A 703 -8.43 -1.32 -15.54
N SER A 704 -9.66 -0.80 -15.50
CA SER A 704 -10.17 -0.05 -14.36
C SER A 704 -11.62 -0.38 -14.04
N VAL A 705 -12.01 -0.17 -12.79
CA VAL A 705 -13.37 -0.37 -12.29
C VAL A 705 -13.88 0.91 -11.63
N PRO A 706 -15.09 1.38 -11.99
CA PRO A 706 -15.66 2.57 -11.38
C PRO A 706 -16.02 2.33 -9.91
N VAL A 707 -15.73 3.30 -9.06
CA VAL A 707 -16.19 3.37 -7.68
C VAL A 707 -17.72 3.43 -7.67
N ARG A 708 -18.35 2.63 -6.83
CA ARG A 708 -19.80 2.62 -6.61
C ARG A 708 -20.19 3.44 -5.40
N ASP A 709 -19.55 3.20 -4.29
CA ASP A 709 -19.74 3.89 -3.02
C ASP A 709 -18.46 3.79 -2.17
N VAL A 710 -18.29 4.76 -1.28
CA VAL A 710 -17.28 4.75 -0.22
C VAL A 710 -18.04 4.70 1.09
N THR A 711 -17.75 3.73 1.95
CA THR A 711 -18.33 3.62 3.28
C THR A 711 -17.26 3.84 4.33
N VAL A 712 -17.59 4.65 5.32
CA VAL A 712 -16.68 5.00 6.41
C VAL A 712 -17.08 4.21 7.64
N GLU A 713 -16.13 3.53 8.28
CA GLU A 713 -16.34 2.77 9.50
C GLU A 713 -15.23 3.11 10.49
N GLU A 714 -15.61 3.53 11.68
CA GLU A 714 -14.68 3.73 12.78
C GLU A 714 -14.18 2.38 13.30
N THR A 715 -12.89 2.21 13.38
CA THR A 715 -12.30 0.93 13.77
C THR A 715 -10.95 1.13 14.45
N THR A 716 -10.69 0.27 15.43
CA THR A 716 -9.39 0.15 16.07
C THR A 716 -8.68 -1.10 15.56
N THR A 717 -7.68 -0.94 14.71
CA THR A 717 -6.93 -2.07 14.12
C THR A 717 -5.49 -1.70 13.88
N ASP A 718 -4.64 -2.68 13.60
CA ASP A 718 -3.33 -2.41 13.07
C ASP A 718 -3.44 -2.10 11.57
N VAL A 719 -2.72 -1.07 11.14
CA VAL A 719 -2.64 -0.69 9.72
C VAL A 719 -1.19 -0.72 9.27
N TYR A 720 -1.01 -0.99 7.99
CA TYR A 720 0.26 -1.31 7.38
C TYR A 720 0.50 -0.41 6.17
N SER A 721 1.76 -0.09 5.92
CA SER A 721 2.19 0.57 4.70
C SER A 721 3.44 -0.10 4.18
N LEU A 722 3.51 -0.27 2.87
CA LEU A 722 4.69 -0.77 2.17
C LEU A 722 5.24 0.35 1.30
N GLU A 723 6.54 0.57 1.35
CA GLU A 723 7.26 1.38 0.38
C GLU A 723 7.85 0.46 -0.68
N VAL A 724 7.31 0.53 -1.88
CA VAL A 724 7.71 -0.30 -3.02
C VAL A 724 8.64 0.49 -3.93
N ALA A 725 9.72 -0.12 -4.37
CA ALA A 725 10.70 0.52 -5.23
C ALA A 725 10.14 0.81 -6.63
N GLU A 726 10.59 1.91 -7.24
CA GLU A 726 10.36 2.32 -8.64
C GLU A 726 8.91 2.71 -8.98
N ASP A 727 7.93 1.86 -8.75
CA ASP A 727 6.55 2.09 -9.18
C ASP A 727 5.64 2.64 -8.06
N HIS A 728 6.06 2.54 -6.79
CA HIS A 728 5.37 3.04 -5.58
C HIS A 728 3.92 2.65 -5.45
N THR A 729 3.54 1.61 -6.14
CA THR A 729 2.21 1.00 -6.11
C THR A 729 2.33 -0.44 -5.67
N PHE A 730 1.24 -1.01 -5.22
CA PHE A 730 1.14 -2.46 -5.08
C PHE A 730 -0.31 -2.94 -5.26
N VAL A 731 -0.42 -4.20 -5.65
CA VAL A 731 -1.71 -4.86 -5.88
C VAL A 731 -2.20 -5.44 -4.56
N THR A 732 -3.43 -5.08 -4.19
CA THR A 732 -4.07 -5.57 -2.96
C THR A 732 -5.14 -6.62 -3.25
N THR A 733 -5.85 -7.05 -2.21
CA THR A 733 -7.06 -7.87 -2.26
C THR A 733 -7.99 -7.40 -3.38
N ASP A 734 -8.67 -8.33 -4.02
CA ASP A 734 -9.55 -8.05 -5.17
C ASP A 734 -8.83 -7.49 -6.41
N GLY A 735 -7.49 -7.45 -6.41
CA GLY A 735 -6.67 -6.97 -7.52
C GLY A 735 -6.66 -5.45 -7.70
N LEU A 736 -7.09 -4.68 -6.71
CA LEU A 736 -7.04 -3.22 -6.75
C LEU A 736 -5.59 -2.74 -6.57
N VAL A 737 -5.20 -1.73 -7.35
CA VAL A 737 -3.88 -1.10 -7.24
C VAL A 737 -3.97 0.12 -6.34
N VAL A 738 -3.13 0.18 -5.34
CA VAL A 738 -3.03 1.28 -4.36
C VAL A 738 -1.64 1.89 -4.38
N HIS A 739 -1.53 3.09 -3.83
CA HIS A 739 -0.33 3.90 -3.77
C HIS A 739 0.30 3.80 -2.37
N ASN A 740 1.63 3.92 -2.23
CA ASN A 740 2.26 4.04 -0.93
C ASN A 740 2.28 5.50 -0.43
N CYS A 741 2.55 5.76 0.85
CA CYS A 741 2.44 7.09 1.45
C CYS A 741 3.55 7.37 2.46
N PHE A 742 4.27 8.49 2.26
CA PHE A 742 5.34 8.94 3.16
C PHE A 742 5.53 10.49 3.17
N PRO A 743 6.21 11.09 4.16
CA PRO A 743 6.44 12.55 4.22
C PRO A 743 7.23 13.06 3.01
N LYS A 744 6.54 13.80 2.18
CA LYS A 744 6.88 14.22 0.82
C LYS A 744 8.31 14.74 0.61
N ASP A 745 8.75 15.79 1.35
CA ASP A 745 10.00 16.48 0.97
C ASP A 745 11.26 15.72 1.39
N THR A 746 11.24 15.05 2.56
CA THR A 746 12.40 14.27 3.01
C THR A 746 12.58 13.04 2.15
N ASN A 747 11.48 12.40 1.75
CA ASN A 747 11.52 11.23 0.87
C ASN A 747 11.84 11.60 -0.56
N ALA A 748 11.32 12.73 -1.07
CA ALA A 748 11.67 13.20 -2.40
C ALA A 748 13.19 13.38 -2.58
N ILE A 749 13.86 13.95 -1.58
CA ILE A 749 15.32 14.07 -1.65
C ILE A 749 16.04 12.73 -1.41
N ILE A 750 15.46 11.82 -0.61
CA ILE A 750 15.98 10.45 -0.46
C ILE A 750 15.86 9.70 -1.79
N ALA A 751 14.71 9.76 -2.44
CA ALA A 751 14.47 9.14 -3.74
C ALA A 751 15.42 9.71 -4.81
N ALA A 752 15.44 11.04 -4.96
CA ALA A 752 16.33 11.70 -5.94
C ALA A 752 17.83 11.39 -5.71
N ALA A 753 18.25 11.21 -4.45
CA ALA A 753 19.60 10.80 -4.15
C ALA A 753 19.88 9.35 -4.63
N LYS A 754 18.95 8.43 -4.35
CA LYS A 754 19.05 7.02 -4.77
C LYS A 754 19.09 6.88 -6.30
N ASP A 755 18.31 7.66 -7.03
CA ASP A 755 18.31 7.68 -8.50
C ASP A 755 19.69 8.07 -9.08
N THR A 756 20.46 8.89 -8.34
CA THR A 756 21.85 9.20 -8.70
C THR A 756 22.85 8.14 -8.24
N GLY A 757 22.40 7.08 -7.55
CA GLY A 757 23.22 6.00 -6.99
C GLY A 757 23.84 6.35 -5.63
N TYR A 758 23.29 7.34 -4.90
CA TYR A 758 23.74 7.70 -3.55
C TYR A 758 22.69 7.29 -2.52
N ASP A 759 23.11 6.54 -1.49
CA ASP A 759 22.27 6.09 -0.38
C ASP A 759 22.34 7.07 0.81
N PRO A 760 21.25 7.81 1.13
CA PRO A 760 21.25 8.84 2.17
C PRO A 760 20.89 8.27 3.57
N GLU A 761 21.68 7.32 4.10
CA GLU A 761 21.45 6.59 5.36
C GLU A 761 21.04 7.48 6.55
N LEU A 762 21.56 8.71 6.65
CA LEU A 762 21.24 9.61 7.77
C LEU A 762 19.80 10.12 7.68
N LEU A 763 19.29 10.42 6.49
CA LEU A 763 17.92 10.90 6.31
C LEU A 763 16.92 9.78 6.59
N GLU A 764 17.22 8.56 6.19
CA GLU A 764 16.42 7.39 6.50
C GLU A 764 16.37 7.11 8.02
N ALA A 765 17.51 7.21 8.70
CA ALA A 765 17.54 7.08 10.16
C ALA A 765 16.70 8.17 10.86
N ALA A 766 16.68 9.39 10.32
CA ALA A 766 15.88 10.48 10.85
C ALA A 766 14.38 10.17 10.79
N VAL A 767 13.91 9.57 9.72
CA VAL A 767 12.51 9.12 9.56
C VAL A 767 12.16 8.06 10.60
N ARG A 768 12.98 7.01 10.77
CA ARG A 768 12.74 5.93 11.75
C ARG A 768 12.65 6.44 13.20
N VAL A 769 13.52 7.36 13.62
CA VAL A 769 13.47 7.93 14.98
C VAL A 769 12.17 8.69 15.20
N ASN A 770 11.72 9.43 14.19
CA ASN A 770 10.48 10.20 14.23
C ASN A 770 9.25 9.34 14.52
N ASP A 771 9.13 8.20 13.86
CA ASP A 771 7.93 7.36 13.92
C ASP A 771 7.75 6.64 15.27
N GLY A 772 8.83 6.43 16.00
CA GLY A 772 8.79 5.81 17.32
C GLY A 772 8.37 6.73 18.49
N GLN A 773 8.18 8.04 18.28
CA GLN A 773 7.93 8.97 19.40
C GLN A 773 6.55 8.84 20.09
N PRO A 774 5.42 8.63 19.38
CA PRO A 774 4.11 8.44 20.02
C PRO A 774 4.07 7.23 20.97
N ASP A 775 4.67 6.11 20.58
CA ASP A 775 4.72 4.91 21.41
C ASP A 775 5.52 5.14 22.70
N ARG A 776 6.58 5.92 22.63
CA ARG A 776 7.37 6.32 23.83
C ARG A 776 6.56 7.17 24.78
N LEU A 777 5.76 8.12 24.26
CA LEU A 777 4.88 8.97 25.08
C LEU A 777 3.87 8.11 25.84
N LEU A 778 3.24 7.15 25.17
CA LEU A 778 2.27 6.25 25.78
C LEU A 778 2.92 5.28 26.77
N ALA A 779 4.13 4.81 26.51
CA ALA A 779 4.86 3.98 27.48
C ALA A 779 5.15 4.72 28.78
N LEU A 780 5.47 6.02 28.70
CA LEU A 780 5.64 6.86 29.91
C LEU A 780 4.34 7.02 30.70
N LEU A 781 3.19 7.10 30.01
CA LEU A 781 1.89 7.13 30.69
C LEU A 781 1.61 5.81 31.41
N ASP A 782 1.92 4.68 30.78
CA ASP A 782 1.75 3.34 31.34
C ASP A 782 2.54 3.13 32.65
N ASP A 783 3.68 3.83 32.82
CA ASP A 783 4.48 3.79 34.05
C ASP A 783 3.78 4.44 35.26
N HIS A 784 2.80 5.31 35.01
CA HIS A 784 2.11 6.09 36.07
C HIS A 784 0.68 5.61 36.31
N VAL A 785 -0.04 5.13 35.31
CA VAL A 785 -1.47 4.78 35.44
C VAL A 785 -1.88 3.67 34.45
N ASP A 786 -2.69 2.71 34.94
CA ASP A 786 -3.44 1.83 34.05
C ASP A 786 -4.71 2.58 33.59
N VAL A 787 -4.71 3.02 32.36
CA VAL A 787 -5.78 3.85 31.78
C VAL A 787 -7.05 3.07 31.41
N ARG A 788 -7.11 1.78 31.62
CA ARG A 788 -8.23 0.92 31.26
C ARG A 788 -9.53 1.31 32.01
N GLY A 789 -10.49 1.83 31.29
CA GLY A 789 -11.77 2.31 31.83
C GLY A 789 -11.67 3.71 32.44
N GLU A 790 -10.50 4.34 32.38
CA GLU A 790 -10.26 5.68 32.93
C GLU A 790 -10.51 6.75 31.86
N ARG A 791 -10.86 7.97 32.31
CA ARG A 791 -11.02 9.15 31.46
C ARG A 791 -9.63 9.79 31.27
N VAL A 792 -9.17 9.92 30.02
CA VAL A 792 -7.89 10.52 29.68
C VAL A 792 -8.11 11.73 28.78
N ALA A 793 -7.61 12.89 29.19
CA ALA A 793 -7.66 14.10 28.39
C ALA A 793 -6.52 14.11 27.34
N VAL A 794 -6.82 14.49 26.09
CA VAL A 794 -5.86 14.76 25.04
C VAL A 794 -5.97 16.23 24.64
N LEU A 795 -4.93 16.99 24.86
CA LEU A 795 -4.85 18.42 24.53
C LEU A 795 -3.99 18.64 23.29
N GLY A 796 -4.59 19.30 22.28
CA GLY A 796 -3.96 19.54 20.99
C GLY A 796 -4.16 18.40 20.00
N LEU A 797 -4.86 18.68 18.91
CA LEU A 797 -5.27 17.69 17.90
C LEU A 797 -4.71 17.99 16.52
N SER A 798 -4.42 19.25 16.21
CA SER A 798 -3.72 19.66 14.98
C SER A 798 -2.27 19.14 14.95
N PHE A 799 -1.68 19.04 13.76
CA PHE A 799 -0.29 18.58 13.65
C PHE A 799 0.72 19.57 14.26
N LYS A 800 0.34 20.84 14.37
CA LYS A 800 1.04 21.93 15.11
C LYS A 800 0.06 23.04 15.47
N SER A 801 0.47 23.96 16.35
CA SER A 801 -0.33 25.15 16.70
C SER A 801 -0.52 26.10 15.50
N GLY A 802 -1.61 26.87 15.50
CA GLY A 802 -1.90 27.89 14.48
C GLY A 802 -2.56 27.38 13.20
N THR A 803 -2.96 26.11 13.13
CA THR A 803 -3.69 25.53 11.99
C THR A 803 -4.75 24.55 12.48
N ASP A 804 -5.79 24.37 11.69
CA ASP A 804 -6.83 23.34 11.89
C ASP A 804 -6.49 22.03 11.20
N ASP A 805 -5.35 21.96 10.51
CA ASP A 805 -4.90 20.77 9.77
C ASP A 805 -4.50 19.65 10.73
N VAL A 806 -5.17 18.51 10.61
CA VAL A 806 -4.92 17.29 11.39
C VAL A 806 -4.17 16.22 10.59
N ARG A 807 -3.84 16.49 9.31
CA ARG A 807 -3.07 15.56 8.49
C ARG A 807 -1.71 15.29 9.14
N ASN A 808 -1.39 14.01 9.31
CA ASN A 808 -0.16 13.58 9.96
C ASN A 808 0.01 14.07 11.42
N SER A 809 -1.07 14.53 12.08
CA SER A 809 -1.03 14.91 13.49
C SER A 809 -0.60 13.73 14.38
N ARG A 810 0.36 13.99 15.25
CA ARG A 810 0.83 13.01 16.24
C ARG A 810 -0.18 12.74 17.35
N ALA A 811 -1.24 13.54 17.47
CA ALA A 811 -2.38 13.24 18.33
C ALA A 811 -3.15 11.98 17.86
N ILE A 812 -3.18 11.72 16.56
CA ILE A 812 -3.84 10.54 15.98
C ILE A 812 -3.28 9.23 16.57
N PRO A 813 -1.97 8.89 16.46
CA PRO A 813 -1.43 7.67 17.05
C PRO A 813 -1.53 7.66 18.59
N VAL A 814 -1.52 8.81 19.25
CA VAL A 814 -1.68 8.91 20.72
C VAL A 814 -3.11 8.55 21.12
N ILE A 815 -4.13 9.16 20.51
CA ILE A 815 -5.55 8.86 20.78
C ILE A 815 -5.81 7.35 20.57
N LYS A 816 -5.35 6.81 19.47
CA LYS A 816 -5.44 5.38 19.13
C LYS A 816 -4.81 4.50 20.20
N GLY A 817 -3.60 4.82 20.56
CA GLY A 817 -2.88 4.07 21.57
C GLY A 817 -3.55 4.11 22.97
N LEU A 818 -4.23 5.20 23.32
CA LEU A 818 -5.04 5.33 24.54
C LEU A 818 -6.30 4.46 24.47
N GLN A 819 -7.03 4.50 23.36
CA GLN A 819 -8.22 3.67 23.14
C GLN A 819 -7.88 2.17 23.14
N ALA A 820 -6.76 1.78 22.50
CA ALA A 820 -6.27 0.40 22.53
C ALA A 820 -5.96 -0.10 23.94
N ARG A 821 -5.57 0.78 24.84
CA ARG A 821 -5.38 0.50 26.28
C ARG A 821 -6.69 0.46 27.05
N GLY A 822 -7.81 0.80 26.39
CA GLY A 822 -9.15 0.81 26.97
C GLY A 822 -9.51 2.08 27.73
N ALA A 823 -8.82 3.20 27.47
CA ALA A 823 -9.13 4.51 28.01
C ALA A 823 -10.41 5.11 27.38
N THR A 824 -11.12 5.92 28.12
CA THR A 824 -12.16 6.83 27.61
C THR A 824 -11.48 8.16 27.29
N VAL A 825 -11.25 8.44 26.00
CA VAL A 825 -10.55 9.65 25.57
C VAL A 825 -11.51 10.83 25.52
N VAL A 826 -11.05 11.98 26.07
CA VAL A 826 -11.70 13.28 25.92
C VAL A 826 -10.69 14.25 25.31
N ALA A 827 -10.99 14.74 24.12
CA ALA A 827 -10.07 15.51 23.33
C ALA A 827 -10.49 16.99 23.22
N TYR A 828 -9.52 17.87 23.11
CA TYR A 828 -9.75 19.30 22.88
C TYR A 828 -8.62 19.93 22.04
N ASP A 829 -9.03 20.77 21.12
CA ASP A 829 -8.15 21.67 20.34
C ASP A 829 -8.91 22.96 20.04
N PRO A 830 -8.26 24.13 20.06
CA PRO A 830 -8.93 25.41 19.80
C PRO A 830 -9.58 25.53 18.44
N VAL A 831 -9.02 24.91 17.40
CA VAL A 831 -9.48 25.06 15.99
C VAL A 831 -9.66 23.73 15.25
N ALA A 832 -8.92 22.67 15.61
CA ALA A 832 -8.87 21.41 14.86
C ALA A 832 -9.90 20.35 15.32
N THR A 833 -10.74 20.68 16.33
CA THR A 833 -11.72 19.73 16.92
C THR A 833 -12.64 19.12 15.87
N GLU A 834 -13.21 19.90 14.95
CA GLU A 834 -14.13 19.39 13.93
C GLU A 834 -13.41 18.51 12.89
N ASN A 835 -12.20 18.89 12.49
CA ASN A 835 -11.38 18.07 11.58
C ASN A 835 -10.96 16.76 12.25
N MET A 836 -10.60 16.77 13.53
CA MET A 836 -10.28 15.56 14.29
C MET A 836 -11.53 14.71 14.57
N ARG A 837 -12.71 15.32 14.71
CA ARG A 837 -13.99 14.60 14.85
C ARG A 837 -14.30 13.72 13.65
N ALA A 838 -13.89 14.13 12.46
CA ALA A 838 -13.98 13.30 11.25
C ALA A 838 -13.11 12.02 11.37
N HIS A 839 -11.99 12.07 12.13
CA HIS A 839 -11.12 10.93 12.40
C HIS A 839 -11.61 10.05 13.57
N PHE A 840 -12.22 10.65 14.59
CA PHE A 840 -12.64 9.97 15.82
C PHE A 840 -14.03 10.44 16.25
N PRO A 841 -15.11 10.08 15.54
CA PRO A 841 -16.47 10.54 15.87
C PRO A 841 -16.99 10.04 17.22
N ASP A 842 -16.47 8.94 17.74
CA ASP A 842 -16.86 8.37 19.04
C ASP A 842 -16.05 8.92 20.23
N VAL A 843 -15.03 9.73 19.99
CA VAL A 843 -14.29 10.43 21.05
C VAL A 843 -15.13 11.60 21.57
N GLU A 844 -15.13 11.76 22.87
CA GLU A 844 -15.76 12.94 23.50
C GLU A 844 -14.89 14.17 23.23
N TYR A 845 -15.48 15.19 22.62
CA TYR A 845 -14.80 16.47 22.38
C TYR A 845 -15.34 17.52 23.30
N ALA A 846 -14.43 18.08 24.10
CA ALA A 846 -14.77 19.12 25.06
C ALA A 846 -14.78 20.51 24.39
N ASP A 847 -15.55 21.45 24.96
CA ASP A 847 -15.64 22.84 24.49
C ASP A 847 -14.47 23.71 24.99
N SER A 848 -13.61 23.18 25.87
CA SER A 848 -12.43 23.87 26.39
C SER A 848 -11.44 22.88 27.02
N ALA A 849 -10.17 23.28 27.16
CA ALA A 849 -9.16 22.50 27.87
C ALA A 849 -9.60 22.15 29.31
N ALA A 850 -10.19 23.12 30.02
CA ALA A 850 -10.71 22.91 31.36
C ALA A 850 -11.78 21.83 31.43
N ALA A 851 -12.69 21.78 30.42
CA ALA A 851 -13.74 20.76 30.35
C ALA A 851 -13.17 19.38 30.00
N ALA A 852 -12.09 19.30 29.21
CA ALA A 852 -11.40 18.06 28.93
C ALA A 852 -10.71 17.47 30.17
N LEU A 853 -10.13 18.34 30.99
CA LEU A 853 -9.41 17.96 32.22
C LEU A 853 -10.35 17.56 33.37
N ASP A 854 -11.61 18.06 33.39
CA ASP A 854 -12.53 17.79 34.47
C ASP A 854 -12.84 16.30 34.62
N GLY A 855 -12.45 15.71 35.76
CA GLY A 855 -12.61 14.30 36.07
C GLY A 855 -11.69 13.37 35.28
N ALA A 856 -10.65 13.88 34.61
CA ALA A 856 -9.68 13.03 33.91
C ALA A 856 -8.68 12.41 34.90
N SER A 857 -8.36 11.11 34.69
CA SER A 857 -7.35 10.39 35.47
C SER A 857 -5.94 10.62 34.93
N ALA A 858 -5.80 11.12 33.71
CA ALA A 858 -4.55 11.54 33.09
C ALA A 858 -4.80 12.55 31.97
N CYS A 859 -3.75 13.29 31.61
CA CYS A 859 -3.73 14.20 30.48
C CYS A 859 -2.48 13.94 29.62
N VAL A 860 -2.66 13.95 28.30
CA VAL A 860 -1.59 13.87 27.31
C VAL A 860 -1.61 15.12 26.45
N VAL A 861 -0.47 15.80 26.30
CA VAL A 861 -0.35 17.02 25.49
C VAL A 861 0.36 16.69 24.18
N CYS A 862 -0.34 16.91 23.05
CA CYS A 862 0.13 16.56 21.72
C CYS A 862 0.50 17.75 20.84
N THR A 863 -0.11 18.93 21.07
CA THR A 863 0.16 20.17 20.32
C THR A 863 0.38 21.34 21.27
N ASP A 864 1.26 22.25 20.92
CA ASP A 864 1.76 23.35 21.74
C ASP A 864 0.95 24.64 21.56
N TRP A 865 -0.35 24.62 21.90
CA TRP A 865 -1.18 25.82 21.90
C TRP A 865 -0.90 26.69 23.11
N ASP A 866 -0.75 28.01 22.91
CA ASP A 866 -0.45 28.98 23.99
C ASP A 866 -1.45 28.93 25.16
N GLU A 867 -2.72 28.60 24.90
CA GLU A 867 -3.72 28.48 25.96
C GLU A 867 -3.44 27.30 26.90
N PHE A 868 -2.74 26.25 26.46
CA PHE A 868 -2.38 25.14 27.33
C PHE A 868 -1.25 25.52 28.30
N ALA A 869 -0.35 26.41 27.91
CA ALA A 869 0.67 26.98 28.79
C ALA A 869 0.08 27.78 29.96
N ALA A 870 -1.12 28.31 29.82
CA ALA A 870 -1.80 29.09 30.84
C ALA A 870 -2.60 28.22 31.83
N LEU A 871 -2.71 26.91 31.62
CA LEU A 871 -3.42 25.97 32.49
C LEU A 871 -2.64 25.78 33.80
N ASP A 872 -3.31 25.91 34.91
CA ASP A 872 -2.75 25.69 36.26
C ASP A 872 -3.81 25.10 37.19
N ALA A 873 -4.81 25.90 37.57
CA ALA A 873 -5.87 25.46 38.47
C ALA A 873 -6.79 24.40 37.85
N GLU A 874 -6.85 24.32 36.55
CA GLU A 874 -7.64 23.36 35.79
C GLU A 874 -7.21 21.90 36.06
N PHE A 875 -5.91 21.69 36.29
CA PHE A 875 -5.38 20.37 36.68
C PHE A 875 -5.91 19.89 38.05
N ASP A 876 -6.33 20.80 38.94
CA ASP A 876 -6.90 20.45 40.23
C ASP A 876 -8.33 19.85 40.10
N ALA A 877 -8.96 19.98 38.95
CA ALA A 877 -10.26 19.34 38.63
C ALA A 877 -10.14 17.90 38.12
N MET A 878 -8.92 17.43 37.88
CA MET A 878 -8.66 16.04 37.48
C MET A 878 -8.86 15.09 38.67
N ASP A 879 -9.33 13.88 38.39
CA ASP A 879 -9.44 12.81 39.41
C ASP A 879 -8.05 12.35 39.90
N ALA A 880 -7.08 12.30 38.98
CA ALA A 880 -5.67 12.12 39.25
C ALA A 880 -4.85 13.07 38.38
N PRO A 881 -4.13 14.05 38.95
CA PRO A 881 -3.39 15.03 38.18
C PRO A 881 -2.07 14.45 37.64
N ILE A 882 -2.18 13.52 36.65
CA ILE A 882 -1.07 12.93 35.94
C ILE A 882 -1.04 13.57 34.55
N VAL A 883 0.07 14.22 34.18
CA VAL A 883 0.25 14.86 32.88
C VAL A 883 1.50 14.30 32.20
N VAL A 884 1.31 13.74 31.00
CA VAL A 884 2.40 13.36 30.10
C VAL A 884 2.46 14.38 28.96
N ASP A 885 3.51 15.17 28.96
CA ASP A 885 3.64 16.29 28.05
C ASP A 885 4.60 15.95 26.90
N GLY A 886 4.07 15.90 25.68
CA GLY A 886 4.83 15.67 24.47
C GLY A 886 5.48 16.92 23.85
N ARG A 887 5.21 18.13 24.42
CA ARG A 887 5.60 19.43 23.84
C ARG A 887 6.31 20.37 24.82
N ARG A 888 6.43 20.01 26.12
CA ARG A 888 7.01 20.82 27.21
C ARG A 888 6.34 22.20 27.36
N ILE A 889 5.02 22.22 27.30
CA ILE A 889 4.28 23.47 27.42
C ILE A 889 3.66 23.66 28.81
N ILE A 890 3.52 22.59 29.61
CA ILE A 890 2.95 22.63 30.93
C ILE A 890 4.04 22.87 31.98
N GLU A 891 3.83 23.86 32.87
CA GLU A 891 4.74 24.10 33.98
C GLU A 891 4.60 23.04 35.10
N ARG A 892 5.75 22.52 35.58
CA ARG A 892 5.79 21.60 36.71
C ARG A 892 5.38 22.35 37.99
N ARG A 893 4.49 21.75 38.79
CA ARG A 893 4.10 22.28 40.10
C ARG A 893 3.86 21.19 41.11
N ASP A 894 3.85 21.59 42.44
CA ASP A 894 3.53 20.68 43.53
C ASP A 894 2.09 20.15 43.38
N GLY A 895 1.92 18.86 43.57
CA GLY A 895 0.60 18.17 43.42
C GLY A 895 0.30 17.66 42.03
N LEU A 896 1.11 17.97 41.01
CA LEU A 896 1.01 17.44 39.64
C LEU A 896 2.05 16.34 39.43
N THR A 897 1.61 15.13 39.08
CA THR A 897 2.51 14.12 38.56
C THR A 897 2.78 14.44 37.10
N TYR A 898 3.92 15.05 36.83
CA TYR A 898 4.31 15.53 35.50
C TYR A 898 5.42 14.68 34.92
N GLU A 899 5.21 14.20 33.72
CA GLU A 899 6.19 13.43 32.95
C GLU A 899 6.36 14.05 31.56
N GLY A 900 7.58 14.38 31.18
CA GLY A 900 7.91 14.89 29.86
C GLY A 900 8.45 13.77 28.96
N LEU A 901 8.20 13.82 27.67
CA LEU A 901 8.62 12.76 26.72
C LEU A 901 10.13 12.52 26.76
N THR A 902 10.92 13.57 26.80
CA THR A 902 12.40 13.52 26.76
C THR A 902 13.09 14.32 27.88
N TRP A 903 12.37 14.82 28.87
CA TRP A 903 12.89 15.66 29.96
C TRP A 903 12.34 15.29 31.34
#